data_2585c7151f385ed8ddee18ecc8614155
#
_entry.id   2585c7151f385ed8ddee18ecc8614155
#
_cell.length_a   1.000
_cell.length_b   1.000
_cell.length_c   1.000
_cell.angle_alpha   90.00
_cell.angle_beta   90.00
_cell.angle_gamma   90.00
#
_symmetry.space_group_name_H-M   'P 1'
#
loop_
_entity.id
_entity.type
_entity.pdbx_description
1 polymer ?
#
loop_
_entity_poly.entity_id
_entity_poly.type
_entity_poly.pdbx_seq_one_letter_code
_entity_poly.pdbx_strand_id
1 'polypeptide(L)'
;MISYLMLMVMVVANFYVLIDEDKDRNGKLSRDEANSDGNVKVTSATVSLPSGDLHTGDTFTVKVNGLPTTYEVTSNNNHVLTIKDAAGNNVSLAPGNLLKIPNVAVSVTNPAKVEVEIPNITPKSAEAILQPINNSELSVIFNEDNANRNNELSRDEAISDNNLKTTTVSVKVPYNVVTGDHVKVDYVDPNTGTLGSREFKITKTADGKITATDIINGGTPQDITKTNTIQVDSVPMKPGEKTKVDATITTQDDQTAHASAEAKLAQLSSKGLSVSIAADANDNGTITRDETSSNTSKVSVSLPGSVIAGDSIKVEITNAGSTTPVTKEFKVLSKDPLGNIKLQDQQDLAHPFTLENGKPLELDAAIAVGQETKAKVTLSDGTTTVSTEDHAKVEMDAIRGMQFSEDGNRDGHLYGNENFGGNNKTQDTTPVKIYVSDDARAGDTVEIKYTDPDNHAQTKTVNHVLTADDMSKGVFEQLLDINARSAYDLKVDATLKTPGGLVNKTHSDTLRIELEDFRMDYDPSKVMKGGEGTSDTIVFRDTSHVDLSGVTDLNTKVESIERIELKGNSEIKFDAKDIFAMTDNINTILKIRGDSTSKVDIKDKWHEDPLVNADFGSKGYTSNDTVNGQTVHIIIEDKIQTDL
;
A
#
# COMPACT_ATOMS: atom_id res chain seq x y z
N MET A 1 78.30 -40.55 -72.79
CA MET A 1 77.50 -41.78 -72.84
C MET A 1 76.85 -41.90 -71.51
N ILE A 2 75.60 -41.37 -71.34
CA ILE A 2 74.87 -41.31 -70.12
C ILE A 2 73.88 -42.45 -70.13
N SER A 3 74.15 -43.44 -69.26
CA SER A 3 73.27 -44.57 -69.05
C SER A 3 72.06 -44.15 -68.25
N TYR A 4 70.87 -44.20 -68.83
CA TYR A 4 69.59 -44.02 -68.11
C TYR A 4 69.30 -45.31 -67.31
N LEU A 5 69.45 -45.19 -65.99
CA LEU A 5 68.97 -46.21 -65.07
C LEU A 5 67.46 -45.93 -64.80
N MET A 6 66.59 -46.69 -65.44
CA MET A 6 65.15 -46.62 -65.23
C MET A 6 64.84 -47.36 -63.91
N LEU A 7 64.64 -46.57 -62.86
CA LEU A 7 64.22 -47.08 -61.58
C LEU A 7 62.73 -47.44 -61.69
N MET A 8 62.49 -48.74 -61.91
CA MET A 8 61.12 -49.28 -61.85
C MET A 8 60.72 -49.30 -60.39
N VAL A 9 59.96 -48.30 -59.97
CA VAL A 9 59.28 -48.33 -58.67
C VAL A 9 58.25 -49.43 -58.74
N MET A 10 58.52 -50.61 -58.19
CA MET A 10 57.52 -51.59 -57.90
C MET A 10 56.58 -50.99 -56.84
N VAL A 11 55.38 -50.56 -57.28
CA VAL A 11 54.33 -50.27 -56.38
C VAL A 11 53.85 -51.61 -55.83
N VAL A 12 54.39 -52.01 -54.71
CA VAL A 12 53.85 -53.14 -53.93
C VAL A 12 52.42 -52.70 -53.58
N ALA A 13 51.42 -53.32 -54.20
CA ALA A 13 50.03 -53.10 -53.83
C ALA A 13 49.86 -53.60 -52.39
N ASN A 14 49.84 -52.66 -51.45
CA ASN A 14 49.66 -52.97 -50.04
C ASN A 14 48.27 -53.49 -49.78
N PHE A 15 48.17 -54.69 -49.20
CA PHE A 15 46.91 -55.27 -48.69
C PHE A 15 46.45 -54.50 -47.48
N TYR A 16 45.30 -53.83 -47.57
CA TYR A 16 44.72 -53.08 -46.44
C TYR A 16 43.18 -53.05 -46.57
N VAL A 17 42.55 -52.75 -45.45
CA VAL A 17 41.14 -52.48 -45.34
C VAL A 17 40.94 -51.11 -44.68
N LEU A 18 40.05 -50.30 -45.16
CA LEU A 18 39.74 -48.98 -44.64
C LEU A 18 38.25 -48.84 -44.50
N ILE A 19 37.78 -48.22 -43.45
CA ILE A 19 36.47 -47.61 -43.41
C ILE A 19 36.59 -46.21 -44.03
N ASP A 20 35.88 -45.94 -45.10
CA ASP A 20 36.12 -44.79 -45.97
C ASP A 20 35.85 -43.45 -45.30
N GLU A 21 34.91 -43.43 -44.38
CA GLU A 21 34.47 -42.25 -43.63
C GLU A 21 35.34 -42.00 -42.37
N ASP A 22 36.04 -43.00 -41.83
CA ASP A 22 37.07 -42.83 -40.80
C ASP A 22 38.34 -42.20 -41.41
N LYS A 23 38.28 -40.91 -41.66
CA LYS A 23 39.34 -40.18 -42.39
C LYS A 23 40.64 -40.10 -41.66
N ASP A 24 40.61 -39.98 -40.34
CA ASP A 24 41.76 -39.91 -39.49
C ASP A 24 42.27 -41.31 -39.01
N ARG A 25 41.51 -42.38 -39.33
CA ARG A 25 41.82 -43.79 -39.03
C ARG A 25 41.98 -44.09 -37.55
N ASN A 26 41.19 -43.42 -36.74
CA ASN A 26 41.24 -43.59 -35.28
C ASN A 26 40.29 -44.69 -34.76
N GLY A 27 39.54 -45.34 -35.65
CA GLY A 27 38.53 -46.35 -35.30
C GLY A 27 37.24 -45.78 -34.73
N LYS A 28 37.02 -44.47 -34.87
CA LYS A 28 35.83 -43.77 -34.40
C LYS A 28 35.30 -42.90 -35.55
N LEU A 29 34.06 -43.00 -35.83
CA LEU A 29 33.35 -42.12 -36.75
C LEU A 29 32.71 -41.00 -35.94
N SER A 30 33.23 -39.80 -36.08
CA SER A 30 32.49 -38.63 -35.63
C SER A 30 31.14 -38.57 -36.40
N ARG A 31 30.13 -37.97 -35.83
CA ARG A 31 28.83 -37.85 -36.50
C ARG A 31 28.92 -37.09 -37.84
N ASP A 32 29.84 -36.13 -37.95
CA ASP A 32 30.13 -35.41 -39.18
C ASP A 32 30.80 -36.32 -40.24
N GLU A 33 31.72 -37.18 -39.86
CA GLU A 33 32.30 -38.16 -40.75
C GLU A 33 31.28 -39.14 -41.27
N ALA A 34 30.47 -39.73 -40.34
CA ALA A 34 29.44 -40.70 -40.69
C ALA A 34 28.31 -40.10 -41.52
N ASN A 35 28.03 -38.78 -41.43
CA ASN A 35 27.01 -38.09 -42.21
C ASN A 35 27.54 -37.51 -43.52
N SER A 36 28.77 -37.83 -43.95
CA SER A 36 29.38 -37.25 -45.15
C SER A 36 28.63 -37.64 -46.44
N ASP A 37 27.90 -38.74 -46.47
CA ASP A 37 27.04 -39.18 -47.54
C ASP A 37 25.54 -38.89 -47.24
N GLY A 38 25.22 -38.26 -46.11
CA GLY A 38 23.86 -37.94 -45.67
C GLY A 38 23.16 -39.05 -44.87
N ASN A 39 23.87 -40.10 -44.46
CA ASN A 39 23.29 -41.23 -43.71
C ASN A 39 24.25 -41.75 -42.61
N VAL A 40 24.04 -41.37 -41.39
CA VAL A 40 24.89 -41.76 -40.25
C VAL A 40 24.81 -43.25 -39.86
N LYS A 41 23.81 -44.01 -40.43
CA LYS A 41 23.59 -45.44 -40.07
C LYS A 41 24.42 -46.40 -40.89
N VAL A 42 25.04 -45.95 -41.94
CA VAL A 42 25.88 -46.76 -42.83
C VAL A 42 27.17 -46.01 -43.17
N THR A 43 28.20 -46.76 -43.46
CA THR A 43 29.44 -46.27 -44.01
C THR A 43 29.89 -47.12 -45.17
N SER A 44 30.91 -46.74 -45.91
CA SER A 44 31.52 -47.61 -46.92
C SER A 44 32.92 -48.05 -46.48
N ALA A 45 33.39 -49.14 -47.06
CA ALA A 45 34.74 -49.61 -46.86
C ALA A 45 35.45 -49.87 -48.17
N THR A 46 36.75 -49.68 -48.13
CA THR A 46 37.62 -49.99 -49.27
C THR A 46 38.61 -51.05 -48.88
N VAL A 47 38.62 -52.13 -49.68
CA VAL A 47 39.60 -53.22 -49.58
C VAL A 47 40.55 -53.11 -50.74
N SER A 48 41.84 -52.95 -50.44
CA SER A 48 42.92 -53.03 -51.47
C SER A 48 43.37 -54.48 -51.55
N LEU A 49 43.13 -55.12 -52.73
CA LEU A 49 43.49 -56.51 -52.97
C LEU A 49 44.93 -56.63 -53.43
N PRO A 50 45.72 -57.56 -52.82
CA PRO A 50 47.14 -57.77 -53.19
C PRO A 50 47.25 -58.55 -54.49
N SER A 51 47.35 -57.85 -55.62
CA SER A 51 47.38 -58.47 -56.96
C SER A 51 48.67 -59.26 -57.25
N GLY A 52 49.71 -59.08 -56.44
CA GLY A 52 50.90 -59.89 -56.49
C GLY A 52 50.78 -61.31 -55.94
N ASP A 53 49.79 -61.47 -55.02
CA ASP A 53 49.58 -62.71 -54.24
C ASP A 53 48.30 -63.47 -54.67
N LEU A 54 47.41 -62.83 -55.47
CA LEU A 54 46.15 -63.43 -55.95
C LEU A 54 46.26 -63.88 -57.39
N HIS A 55 45.87 -65.14 -57.68
CA HIS A 55 45.94 -65.79 -58.99
C HIS A 55 44.53 -66.13 -59.49
N THR A 56 44.36 -66.32 -60.80
CA THR A 56 43.10 -66.78 -61.37
C THR A 56 42.70 -68.11 -60.74
N GLY A 57 41.44 -68.17 -60.26
CA GLY A 57 40.89 -69.30 -59.51
C GLY A 57 41.00 -69.20 -58.00
N ASP A 58 41.79 -68.26 -57.45
CA ASP A 58 41.86 -68.06 -56.00
C ASP A 58 40.53 -67.48 -55.49
N THR A 59 40.20 -67.86 -54.27
CA THR A 59 39.02 -67.31 -53.56
C THR A 59 39.45 -66.57 -52.31
N PHE A 60 38.76 -65.52 -51.98
CA PHE A 60 38.90 -64.81 -50.73
C PHE A 60 37.55 -64.45 -50.12
N THR A 61 37.50 -64.26 -48.83
CA THR A 61 36.26 -63.95 -48.07
C THR A 61 36.35 -62.56 -47.51
N VAL A 62 35.34 -61.75 -47.75
CA VAL A 62 35.14 -60.46 -47.05
C VAL A 62 34.00 -60.64 -46.07
N LYS A 63 34.26 -60.44 -44.80
CA LYS A 63 33.25 -60.43 -43.73
C LYS A 63 32.85 -58.99 -43.41
N VAL A 64 31.60 -58.67 -43.59
CA VAL A 64 31.00 -57.36 -43.28
C VAL A 64 30.14 -57.56 -42.04
N ASN A 65 30.51 -56.93 -40.92
CA ASN A 65 29.82 -57.09 -39.60
C ASN A 65 29.64 -58.59 -39.27
N GLY A 66 30.66 -59.42 -39.58
CA GLY A 66 30.65 -60.86 -39.31
C GLY A 66 29.95 -61.70 -40.41
N LEU A 67 29.26 -61.09 -41.38
CA LEU A 67 28.60 -61.81 -42.46
C LEU A 67 29.59 -62.02 -43.62
N PRO A 68 29.95 -63.28 -43.97
CA PRO A 68 30.90 -63.56 -45.01
C PRO A 68 30.33 -63.48 -46.44
N THR A 69 31.11 -62.94 -47.34
CA THR A 69 30.89 -62.99 -48.78
C THR A 69 32.15 -63.49 -49.45
N THR A 70 32.08 -64.57 -50.21
CA THR A 70 33.20 -65.16 -50.92
C THR A 70 33.26 -64.58 -52.35
N TYR A 71 34.48 -64.25 -52.78
CA TYR A 71 34.81 -63.79 -54.14
C TYR A 71 35.80 -64.71 -54.75
N GLU A 72 35.74 -64.89 -56.11
CA GLU A 72 36.67 -65.68 -56.91
C GLU A 72 37.41 -64.73 -57.89
N VAL A 73 38.70 -64.83 -57.98
CA VAL A 73 39.50 -64.13 -58.96
C VAL A 73 39.36 -64.81 -60.34
N THR A 74 38.70 -64.14 -61.26
CA THR A 74 38.45 -64.67 -62.62
C THR A 74 39.61 -64.42 -63.61
N SER A 75 40.38 -63.37 -63.36
CA SER A 75 41.65 -63.15 -64.06
C SER A 75 42.58 -62.19 -63.26
N ASN A 76 43.92 -62.36 -63.51
CA ASN A 76 44.94 -61.42 -63.06
C ASN A 76 45.88 -61.09 -64.28
N ASN A 77 45.61 -60.02 -64.97
CA ASN A 77 46.36 -59.59 -66.11
C ASN A 77 47.24 -58.35 -65.75
N ASN A 78 48.57 -58.58 -65.67
CA ASN A 78 49.53 -57.52 -65.33
C ASN A 78 49.17 -56.78 -64.05
N HIS A 79 48.87 -57.52 -62.99
CA HIS A 79 48.41 -56.99 -61.68
C HIS A 79 47.05 -56.27 -61.69
N VAL A 80 46.23 -56.43 -62.76
CA VAL A 80 44.84 -55.97 -62.80
C VAL A 80 43.92 -57.18 -62.55
N LEU A 81 43.22 -57.17 -61.43
CA LEU A 81 42.31 -58.23 -61.03
C LEU A 81 40.91 -58.03 -61.62
N THR A 82 40.28 -59.15 -62.02
CA THR A 82 38.84 -59.24 -62.19
C THR A 82 38.27 -60.28 -61.23
N ILE A 83 37.15 -60.00 -60.62
CA ILE A 83 36.55 -60.91 -59.62
C ILE A 83 35.04 -61.10 -59.88
N LYS A 84 34.51 -62.21 -59.37
CA LYS A 84 33.09 -62.50 -59.34
C LYS A 84 32.69 -62.82 -57.89
N ASP A 85 31.40 -62.57 -57.60
CA ASP A 85 30.79 -62.99 -56.31
C ASP A 85 30.42 -64.47 -56.35
N ALA A 86 29.93 -65.01 -55.21
CA ALA A 86 29.50 -66.39 -55.07
C ALA A 86 28.30 -66.77 -55.99
N ALA A 87 27.53 -65.80 -56.48
CA ALA A 87 26.44 -65.97 -57.42
C ALA A 87 26.94 -66.00 -58.91
N GLY A 88 28.23 -65.77 -59.15
CA GLY A 88 28.86 -65.72 -60.47
C GLY A 88 28.79 -64.35 -61.15
N ASN A 89 28.30 -63.32 -60.47
CA ASN A 89 28.24 -61.99 -61.07
C ASN A 89 29.62 -61.31 -61.02
N ASN A 90 29.97 -60.60 -62.12
CA ASN A 90 31.21 -59.81 -62.12
C ASN A 90 31.11 -58.65 -61.16
N VAL A 91 32.13 -58.43 -60.32
CA VAL A 91 32.23 -57.36 -59.37
C VAL A 91 33.30 -56.35 -59.87
N SER A 92 32.87 -55.10 -60.00
CA SER A 92 33.79 -54.05 -60.48
C SER A 92 34.78 -53.64 -59.37
N LEU A 93 36.09 -53.63 -59.70
CA LEU A 93 37.09 -53.03 -58.87
C LEU A 93 37.42 -51.61 -59.38
N ALA A 94 37.62 -50.69 -58.46
CA ALA A 94 38.14 -49.37 -58.79
C ALA A 94 39.66 -49.47 -59.14
N PRO A 95 40.27 -48.48 -59.82
CA PRO A 95 41.68 -48.48 -60.16
C PRO A 95 42.55 -48.80 -58.96
N GLY A 96 43.55 -49.71 -59.16
CA GLY A 96 44.45 -50.17 -58.09
C GLY A 96 43.88 -51.40 -57.32
N ASN A 97 42.96 -52.16 -57.96
CA ASN A 97 42.30 -53.33 -57.36
C ASN A 97 41.57 -53.06 -56.09
N LEU A 98 40.87 -51.95 -56.04
CA LEU A 98 40.10 -51.54 -54.88
C LEU A 98 38.65 -52.08 -54.95
N LEU A 99 38.30 -52.98 -54.03
CA LEU A 99 36.94 -53.44 -53.85
C LEU A 99 36.21 -52.49 -52.91
N LYS A 100 35.15 -51.87 -53.40
CA LYS A 100 34.27 -50.97 -52.63
C LYS A 100 33.13 -51.79 -52.00
N ILE A 101 32.97 -51.67 -50.67
CA ILE A 101 31.94 -52.29 -49.87
C ILE A 101 30.97 -51.17 -49.43
N PRO A 102 29.86 -50.98 -50.09
CA PRO A 102 28.85 -49.98 -49.68
C PRO A 102 27.96 -50.45 -48.54
N ASN A 103 27.29 -49.53 -47.85
CA ASN A 103 26.23 -49.79 -46.86
C ASN A 103 26.67 -50.68 -45.71
N VAL A 104 27.88 -50.51 -45.19
CA VAL A 104 28.32 -51.18 -43.98
C VAL A 104 27.58 -50.52 -42.78
N ALA A 105 26.67 -51.29 -42.17
CA ALA A 105 25.91 -50.76 -41.05
C ALA A 105 26.81 -50.40 -39.85
N VAL A 106 26.51 -49.23 -39.25
CA VAL A 106 27.24 -48.74 -38.09
C VAL A 106 26.28 -48.12 -37.07
N SER A 107 26.56 -48.25 -35.83
CA SER A 107 25.84 -47.58 -34.71
C SER A 107 26.78 -47.27 -33.54
N VAL A 108 26.25 -46.61 -32.52
CA VAL A 108 27.01 -46.32 -31.30
C VAL A 108 27.31 -47.58 -30.49
N THR A 109 26.62 -48.68 -30.74
CA THR A 109 26.84 -49.95 -30.03
C THR A 109 27.43 -51.03 -30.92
N ASN A 110 27.30 -50.94 -32.21
CA ASN A 110 27.79 -51.92 -33.16
C ASN A 110 28.71 -51.25 -34.18
N PRO A 111 30.04 -51.48 -34.10
CA PRO A 111 30.97 -50.87 -35.06
C PRO A 111 30.77 -51.44 -36.45
N ALA A 112 31.00 -50.59 -37.45
CA ALA A 112 31.23 -51.06 -38.83
C ALA A 112 32.53 -51.83 -38.84
N LYS A 113 32.49 -53.12 -39.17
CA LYS A 113 33.69 -53.99 -39.21
C LYS A 113 33.76 -54.70 -40.56
N VAL A 114 34.90 -54.55 -41.20
CA VAL A 114 35.22 -55.30 -42.43
C VAL A 114 36.52 -56.04 -42.24
N GLU A 115 36.47 -57.36 -42.45
CA GLU A 115 37.60 -58.25 -42.37
C GLU A 115 37.75 -59.02 -43.65
N VAL A 116 38.98 -59.15 -44.16
CA VAL A 116 39.29 -59.84 -45.40
C VAL A 116 40.28 -60.96 -45.10
N GLU A 117 39.81 -62.17 -45.46
CA GLU A 117 40.58 -63.40 -45.33
C GLU A 117 40.97 -63.91 -46.73
N ILE A 118 42.25 -63.98 -46.98
CA ILE A 118 42.84 -64.55 -48.19
C ILE A 118 43.66 -65.79 -47.76
N PRO A 119 43.50 -66.98 -48.37
CA PRO A 119 44.28 -68.15 -47.98
C PRO A 119 45.76 -67.87 -48.04
N ASN A 120 46.48 -68.30 -46.97
CA ASN A 120 47.92 -68.11 -46.78
C ASN A 120 48.43 -66.66 -46.62
N ILE A 121 47.53 -65.68 -46.50
CA ILE A 121 47.85 -64.28 -46.23
C ILE A 121 47.27 -63.89 -44.85
N THR A 122 48.02 -63.11 -44.08
CA THR A 122 47.50 -62.61 -42.82
C THR A 122 46.24 -61.75 -43.03
N PRO A 123 45.13 -62.09 -42.39
CA PRO A 123 43.87 -61.33 -42.54
C PRO A 123 44.08 -59.87 -42.21
N LYS A 124 43.32 -58.98 -42.88
CA LYS A 124 43.28 -57.54 -42.62
C LYS A 124 41.87 -57.14 -42.26
N SER A 125 41.76 -56.27 -41.28
CA SER A 125 40.46 -55.72 -40.89
C SER A 125 40.57 -54.23 -40.60
N ALA A 126 39.42 -53.57 -40.71
CA ALA A 126 39.20 -52.24 -40.21
C ALA A 126 37.83 -52.22 -39.50
N GLU A 127 37.80 -51.44 -38.45
CA GLU A 127 36.55 -51.20 -37.73
C GLU A 127 36.46 -49.75 -37.29
N ALA A 128 35.26 -49.22 -37.26
CA ALA A 128 34.99 -47.88 -36.70
C ALA A 128 33.63 -47.85 -36.03
N ILE A 129 33.54 -47.23 -34.88
CA ILE A 129 32.33 -47.09 -34.11
C ILE A 129 31.80 -45.65 -34.21
N LEU A 130 30.47 -45.50 -34.36
CA LEU A 130 29.83 -44.20 -34.38
C LEU A 130 29.91 -43.54 -33.00
N GLN A 131 30.34 -42.27 -32.96
CA GLN A 131 30.34 -41.47 -31.73
C GLN A 131 28.94 -41.09 -31.33
N PRO A 132 28.53 -41.19 -30.05
CA PRO A 132 27.22 -40.79 -29.56
C PRO A 132 27.01 -39.28 -29.63
N ILE A 133 25.78 -38.88 -29.63
CA ILE A 133 25.42 -37.48 -29.39
C ILE A 133 25.89 -37.06 -27.98
N ASN A 134 26.43 -35.84 -27.87
CA ASN A 134 26.94 -35.34 -26.59
C ASN A 134 25.83 -34.80 -25.70
N ASN A 135 25.20 -35.63 -24.91
CA ASN A 135 24.09 -35.28 -24.04
C ASN A 135 24.43 -34.18 -23.02
N SER A 136 25.68 -34.06 -22.59
CA SER A 136 26.08 -33.08 -21.56
C SER A 136 26.07 -31.62 -22.06
N GLU A 137 25.99 -31.42 -23.37
CA GLU A 137 25.94 -30.08 -23.97
C GLU A 137 24.51 -29.59 -24.24
N LEU A 138 23.52 -30.48 -24.22
CA LEU A 138 22.13 -30.08 -24.36
C LEU A 138 21.68 -29.35 -23.10
N SER A 139 21.19 -28.14 -23.23
CA SER A 139 20.65 -27.35 -22.12
C SER A 139 19.52 -26.43 -22.55
N VAL A 140 18.67 -26.09 -21.62
CA VAL A 140 17.54 -25.16 -21.79
C VAL A 140 17.74 -24.01 -20.81
N ILE A 141 17.59 -22.78 -21.29
CA ILE A 141 17.80 -21.55 -20.51
C ILE A 141 16.67 -20.57 -20.83
N PHE A 142 16.04 -20.01 -19.80
CA PHE A 142 15.16 -18.87 -19.94
C PHE A 142 16.01 -17.60 -20.12
N ASN A 143 15.84 -16.90 -21.24
CA ASN A 143 16.76 -15.80 -21.60
C ASN A 143 16.67 -14.61 -20.66
N GLU A 144 15.49 -14.37 -20.11
CA GLU A 144 15.23 -13.25 -19.22
C GLU A 144 15.68 -13.51 -17.77
N ASP A 145 15.87 -14.77 -17.36
CA ASP A 145 16.52 -15.14 -16.10
C ASP A 145 18.05 -14.98 -16.23
N ASN A 146 18.48 -13.77 -16.58
CA ASN A 146 19.88 -13.53 -16.90
C ASN A 146 20.68 -12.86 -15.78
N ALA A 147 20.00 -12.16 -14.86
CA ALA A 147 20.65 -11.40 -13.80
C ALA A 147 21.26 -12.30 -12.72
N ASN A 148 20.58 -13.39 -12.36
CA ASN A 148 21.01 -14.24 -11.24
C ASN A 148 20.83 -15.74 -11.50
N ARG A 149 20.12 -16.15 -12.54
CA ARG A 149 19.83 -17.55 -12.94
C ARG A 149 19.31 -18.40 -11.79
N ASN A 150 18.32 -17.89 -11.09
CA ASN A 150 17.74 -18.51 -9.91
C ASN A 150 16.44 -19.29 -10.19
N ASN A 151 16.03 -19.37 -11.46
CA ASN A 151 14.78 -19.95 -11.93
C ASN A 151 13.52 -19.14 -11.46
N GLU A 152 13.72 -17.90 -11.09
CA GLU A 152 12.66 -16.94 -10.80
C GLU A 152 12.84 -15.72 -11.69
N LEU A 153 11.89 -15.47 -12.57
CA LEU A 153 11.82 -14.25 -13.37
C LEU A 153 11.15 -13.17 -12.54
N SER A 154 11.91 -12.17 -12.10
CA SER A 154 11.32 -10.96 -11.55
C SER A 154 10.46 -10.27 -12.62
N ARG A 155 9.52 -9.42 -12.20
CA ARG A 155 8.70 -8.68 -13.17
C ARG A 155 9.53 -7.74 -14.05
N ASP A 156 10.62 -7.18 -13.51
CA ASP A 156 11.56 -6.34 -14.27
C ASP A 156 12.34 -7.15 -15.32
N GLU A 157 12.76 -8.37 -15.02
CA GLU A 157 13.40 -9.27 -15.98
C GLU A 157 12.43 -9.67 -17.08
N ALA A 158 11.23 -10.10 -16.70
CA ALA A 158 10.20 -10.58 -17.63
C ALA A 158 9.66 -9.49 -18.58
N ILE A 159 9.70 -8.20 -18.20
CA ILE A 159 9.25 -7.08 -19.05
C ILE A 159 10.36 -6.55 -19.99
N SER A 160 11.54 -7.13 -19.96
CA SER A 160 12.70 -6.64 -20.73
C SER A 160 12.45 -6.60 -22.25
N ASP A 161 11.55 -7.44 -22.74
CA ASP A 161 11.06 -7.45 -24.13
C ASP A 161 9.72 -6.72 -24.33
N ASN A 162 9.23 -6.00 -23.32
CA ASN A 162 7.92 -5.37 -23.24
C ASN A 162 6.72 -6.33 -23.19
N ASN A 163 6.94 -7.60 -22.84
CA ASN A 163 5.88 -8.60 -22.79
C ASN A 163 5.96 -9.51 -21.55
N LEU A 164 5.18 -9.21 -20.52
CA LEU A 164 5.11 -10.00 -19.29
C LEU A 164 4.49 -11.40 -19.46
N LYS A 165 3.80 -11.66 -20.58
CA LYS A 165 3.01 -12.89 -20.78
C LYS A 165 3.78 -14.01 -21.46
N THR A 166 4.92 -13.70 -22.06
CA THR A 166 5.77 -14.67 -22.77
C THR A 166 7.22 -14.41 -22.49
N THR A 167 8.05 -15.40 -22.68
CA THR A 167 9.50 -15.34 -22.58
C THR A 167 10.15 -16.04 -23.76
N THR A 168 11.41 -15.77 -24.02
CA THR A 168 12.22 -16.50 -24.99
C THR A 168 13.12 -17.51 -24.28
N VAL A 169 13.13 -18.73 -24.80
CA VAL A 169 13.95 -19.82 -24.27
C VAL A 169 15.04 -20.18 -25.26
N SER A 170 16.27 -20.27 -24.80
CA SER A 170 17.43 -20.76 -25.55
C SER A 170 17.63 -22.24 -25.30
N VAL A 171 17.64 -23.03 -26.40
CA VAL A 171 18.01 -24.45 -26.36
C VAL A 171 19.40 -24.58 -26.99
N LYS A 172 20.43 -24.80 -26.16
CA LYS A 172 21.77 -25.09 -26.62
C LYS A 172 21.84 -26.53 -27.07
N VAL A 173 22.19 -26.79 -28.31
CA VAL A 173 22.34 -28.12 -28.88
C VAL A 173 23.82 -28.53 -28.90
N PRO A 174 24.14 -29.85 -28.81
CA PRO A 174 25.51 -30.34 -28.94
C PRO A 174 26.18 -29.90 -30.24
N TYR A 175 27.49 -29.69 -30.23
CA TYR A 175 28.26 -29.27 -31.42
C TYR A 175 28.30 -30.37 -32.49
N ASN A 176 28.07 -31.64 -32.12
CA ASN A 176 28.13 -32.81 -33.00
C ASN A 176 26.76 -33.19 -33.60
N VAL A 177 25.79 -32.26 -33.62
CA VAL A 177 24.55 -32.42 -34.39
C VAL A 177 24.86 -32.42 -35.87
N VAL A 178 24.08 -33.17 -36.64
CA VAL A 178 24.22 -33.30 -38.08
C VAL A 178 22.90 -33.04 -38.83
N THR A 179 22.97 -32.89 -40.14
CA THR A 179 21.78 -32.79 -40.96
C THR A 179 20.86 -33.99 -40.76
N GLY A 180 19.58 -33.71 -40.50
CA GLY A 180 18.58 -34.74 -40.25
C GLY A 180 18.30 -35.01 -38.78
N ASP A 181 19.10 -34.46 -37.86
CA ASP A 181 18.73 -34.48 -36.45
C ASP A 181 17.55 -33.53 -36.19
N HIS A 182 16.68 -33.89 -35.22
CA HIS A 182 15.51 -33.12 -34.82
C HIS A 182 15.60 -32.69 -33.40
N VAL A 183 15.18 -31.45 -33.08
CA VAL A 183 15.10 -30.92 -31.73
C VAL A 183 13.65 -30.57 -31.44
N LYS A 184 12.98 -31.32 -30.58
CA LYS A 184 11.64 -31.06 -30.12
C LYS A 184 11.68 -30.29 -28.81
N VAL A 185 10.89 -29.21 -28.71
CA VAL A 185 10.78 -28.38 -27.51
C VAL A 185 9.31 -28.35 -27.09
N ASP A 186 9.03 -28.96 -25.97
CA ASP A 186 7.69 -29.05 -25.39
C ASP A 186 7.59 -28.14 -24.15
N TYR A 187 6.45 -27.48 -23.98
CA TYR A 187 6.13 -26.68 -22.80
C TYR A 187 4.64 -26.74 -22.50
N VAL A 188 4.26 -26.55 -21.22
CA VAL A 188 2.86 -26.41 -20.82
C VAL A 188 2.55 -24.93 -20.67
N ASP A 189 1.53 -24.44 -21.39
CA ASP A 189 1.03 -23.08 -21.20
C ASP A 189 0.35 -22.97 -19.82
N PRO A 190 0.91 -22.19 -18.88
CA PRO A 190 0.37 -22.08 -17.53
C PRO A 190 -0.98 -21.35 -17.46
N ASN A 191 -1.41 -20.67 -18.55
CA ASN A 191 -2.69 -19.99 -18.62
C ASN A 191 -3.85 -20.93 -18.98
N THR A 192 -3.57 -21.93 -19.83
CA THR A 192 -4.59 -22.83 -20.40
C THR A 192 -4.42 -24.28 -19.98
N GLY A 193 -3.22 -24.67 -19.51
CA GLY A 193 -2.84 -26.05 -19.25
C GLY A 193 -2.59 -26.86 -20.53
N THR A 194 -2.59 -26.23 -21.71
CA THR A 194 -2.37 -26.93 -22.99
C THR A 194 -0.88 -27.13 -23.27
N LEU A 195 -0.53 -28.24 -23.90
CA LEU A 195 0.81 -28.53 -24.35
C LEU A 195 1.13 -27.73 -25.62
N GLY A 196 2.16 -26.88 -25.55
CA GLY A 196 2.79 -26.27 -26.71
C GLY A 196 3.99 -27.10 -27.16
N SER A 197 4.23 -27.17 -28.46
CA SER A 197 5.35 -27.90 -29.03
C SER A 197 5.95 -27.15 -30.22
N ARG A 198 7.28 -27.16 -30.30
CA ARG A 198 8.08 -26.74 -31.45
C ARG A 198 8.97 -27.88 -31.87
N GLU A 199 9.19 -28.07 -33.17
CA GLU A 199 10.12 -29.07 -33.65
C GLU A 199 11.03 -28.45 -34.71
N PHE A 200 12.32 -28.55 -34.49
CA PHE A 200 13.34 -27.96 -35.33
C PHE A 200 14.12 -29.07 -36.04
N LYS A 201 14.19 -28.99 -37.38
CA LYS A 201 15.07 -29.83 -38.17
C LYS A 201 16.43 -29.16 -38.31
N ILE A 202 17.49 -29.89 -37.99
CA ILE A 202 18.87 -29.43 -38.17
C ILE A 202 19.31 -29.68 -39.62
N THR A 203 19.95 -28.68 -40.21
CA THR A 203 20.63 -28.80 -41.49
C THR A 203 22.05 -28.24 -41.34
N LYS A 204 23.06 -29.01 -41.72
CA LYS A 204 24.46 -28.62 -41.72
C LYS A 204 24.98 -28.72 -43.15
N THR A 205 25.51 -27.63 -43.69
CA THR A 205 26.06 -27.55 -45.03
C THR A 205 27.53 -27.94 -45.06
N ALA A 206 28.07 -28.26 -46.23
CA ALA A 206 29.47 -28.70 -46.34
C ALA A 206 30.50 -27.66 -45.93
N ASP A 207 30.16 -26.36 -45.96
CA ASP A 207 30.97 -25.25 -45.47
C ASP A 207 30.84 -25.05 -43.92
N GLY A 208 30.11 -25.94 -43.27
CA GLY A 208 29.97 -25.95 -41.81
C GLY A 208 28.87 -25.03 -41.25
N LYS A 209 28.07 -24.40 -42.07
CA LYS A 209 26.90 -23.61 -41.61
C LYS A 209 25.82 -24.53 -41.04
N ILE A 210 25.38 -24.21 -39.83
CA ILE A 210 24.30 -24.98 -39.14
C ILE A 210 23.05 -24.12 -39.04
N THR A 211 21.95 -24.66 -39.49
CA THR A 211 20.63 -24.02 -39.38
C THR A 211 19.60 -24.92 -38.70
N ALA A 212 18.70 -24.31 -37.93
CA ALA A 212 17.54 -24.97 -37.31
C ALA A 212 16.27 -24.38 -37.89
N THR A 213 15.41 -25.22 -38.49
CA THR A 213 14.15 -24.80 -39.11
C THR A 213 12.97 -25.37 -38.34
N ASP A 214 12.07 -24.51 -37.82
CA ASP A 214 10.82 -24.94 -37.19
C ASP A 214 9.90 -25.58 -38.28
N ILE A 215 9.66 -26.88 -38.15
CA ILE A 215 8.86 -27.65 -39.12
C ILE A 215 7.39 -27.75 -38.75
N ILE A 216 7.00 -27.37 -37.51
CA ILE A 216 5.60 -27.34 -37.08
C ILE A 216 4.96 -26.00 -37.41
N ASN A 217 5.60 -24.89 -37.06
CA ASN A 217 4.99 -23.56 -37.22
C ASN A 217 5.51 -22.83 -38.49
N GLY A 218 6.52 -23.39 -39.11
CA GLY A 218 7.20 -22.74 -40.23
C GLY A 218 8.06 -21.57 -39.74
N GLY A 219 8.84 -21.02 -40.66
CA GLY A 219 9.66 -19.85 -40.33
C GLY A 219 10.96 -19.82 -41.10
N THR A 220 11.67 -18.68 -41.01
CA THR A 220 13.02 -18.59 -41.55
C THR A 220 13.95 -19.46 -40.71
N PRO A 221 14.83 -20.24 -41.37
CA PRO A 221 15.84 -21.02 -40.65
C PRO A 221 16.71 -20.13 -39.76
N GLN A 222 16.86 -20.51 -38.50
CA GLN A 222 17.76 -19.86 -37.57
C GLN A 222 19.20 -20.28 -37.86
N ASP A 223 20.12 -19.35 -38.03
CA ASP A 223 21.56 -19.64 -38.17
C ASP A 223 22.15 -19.82 -36.74
N ILE A 224 22.46 -21.06 -36.41
CA ILE A 224 23.04 -21.43 -35.12
C ILE A 224 24.52 -21.79 -35.19
N THR A 225 25.19 -21.51 -36.32
CA THR A 225 26.58 -21.90 -36.58
C THR A 225 27.56 -21.48 -35.50
N LYS A 226 27.41 -20.26 -34.96
CA LYS A 226 28.34 -19.70 -33.95
C LYS A 226 27.97 -20.03 -32.52
N THR A 227 26.68 -20.23 -32.24
CA THR A 227 26.13 -20.30 -30.89
C THR A 227 25.69 -21.70 -30.48
N ASN A 228 25.41 -22.55 -31.47
CA ASN A 228 24.70 -23.84 -31.29
C ASN A 228 23.40 -23.70 -30.47
N THR A 229 22.70 -22.55 -30.63
CA THR A 229 21.57 -22.22 -29.81
C THR A 229 20.35 -21.91 -30.66
N ILE A 230 19.28 -22.65 -30.43
CA ILE A 230 17.95 -22.43 -31.02
C ILE A 230 17.19 -21.49 -30.09
N GLN A 231 16.57 -20.44 -30.65
CA GLN A 231 15.67 -19.54 -29.91
C GLN A 231 14.24 -20.01 -30.08
N VAL A 232 13.54 -20.17 -28.96
CA VAL A 232 12.11 -20.50 -28.89
C VAL A 232 11.39 -19.32 -28.31
N ASP A 233 10.84 -18.48 -29.18
CA ASP A 233 10.13 -17.27 -28.80
C ASP A 233 8.69 -17.55 -28.36
N SER A 234 8.13 -16.63 -27.58
CA SER A 234 6.72 -16.64 -27.15
C SER A 234 6.31 -17.86 -26.33
N VAL A 235 7.21 -18.36 -25.48
CA VAL A 235 6.88 -19.38 -24.47
C VAL A 235 5.98 -18.73 -23.42
N PRO A 236 4.75 -19.22 -23.20
CA PRO A 236 3.79 -18.58 -22.30
C PRO A 236 4.25 -18.56 -20.85
N MET A 237 4.01 -17.42 -20.17
CA MET A 237 4.26 -17.23 -18.74
C MET A 237 2.98 -16.79 -18.05
N LYS A 238 2.88 -17.09 -16.76
CA LYS A 238 1.78 -16.62 -15.91
C LYS A 238 2.33 -16.22 -14.54
N PRO A 239 2.00 -15.01 -14.05
CA PRO A 239 2.44 -14.58 -12.72
C PRO A 239 2.07 -15.58 -11.63
N GLY A 240 3.06 -15.96 -10.82
CA GLY A 240 2.90 -16.92 -9.72
C GLY A 240 3.01 -18.38 -10.10
N GLU A 241 2.98 -18.72 -11.38
CA GLU A 241 3.06 -20.08 -11.87
C GLU A 241 4.45 -20.37 -12.44
N LYS A 242 4.79 -21.66 -12.49
CA LYS A 242 6.01 -22.16 -13.12
C LYS A 242 5.70 -22.56 -14.57
N THR A 243 6.59 -22.18 -15.48
CA THR A 243 6.64 -22.72 -16.84
C THR A 243 7.81 -23.68 -16.92
N LYS A 244 7.55 -24.92 -17.33
CA LYS A 244 8.56 -25.94 -17.59
C LYS A 244 8.73 -26.10 -19.09
N VAL A 245 9.98 -26.20 -19.53
CA VAL A 245 10.35 -26.44 -20.92
C VAL A 245 11.24 -27.67 -20.98
N ASP A 246 10.85 -28.63 -21.80
CA ASP A 246 11.56 -29.87 -22.05
C ASP A 246 12.09 -29.89 -23.49
N ALA A 247 13.39 -30.08 -23.69
CA ALA A 247 14.02 -30.23 -24.98
C ALA A 247 14.47 -31.66 -25.19
N THR A 248 14.13 -32.23 -26.33
CA THR A 248 14.53 -33.59 -26.73
C THR A 248 15.19 -33.52 -28.10
N ILE A 249 16.43 -34.00 -28.20
CA ILE A 249 17.05 -34.27 -29.48
C ILE A 249 16.77 -35.71 -29.87
N THR A 250 16.30 -35.94 -31.09
CA THR A 250 16.25 -37.25 -31.74
C THR A 250 17.17 -37.21 -32.94
N THR A 251 18.18 -38.03 -32.96
CA THR A 251 19.19 -38.07 -34.01
C THR A 251 18.73 -38.95 -35.17
N GLN A 252 19.37 -38.83 -36.35
CA GLN A 252 19.14 -39.67 -37.51
C GLN A 252 19.28 -41.18 -37.21
N ASP A 253 20.13 -41.55 -36.27
CA ASP A 253 20.38 -42.93 -35.81
C ASP A 253 19.56 -43.33 -34.59
N ASP A 254 18.47 -42.59 -34.32
CA ASP A 254 17.48 -42.87 -33.26
C ASP A 254 18.05 -42.74 -31.81
N GLN A 255 19.17 -42.09 -31.62
CA GLN A 255 19.62 -41.68 -30.27
C GLN A 255 18.74 -40.55 -29.76
N THR A 256 18.57 -40.48 -28.43
CA THR A 256 17.84 -39.40 -27.77
C THR A 256 18.68 -38.73 -26.69
N ALA A 257 18.58 -37.41 -26.58
CA ALA A 257 19.10 -36.64 -25.46
C ALA A 257 17.99 -35.73 -24.92
N HIS A 258 17.99 -35.50 -23.61
CA HIS A 258 16.96 -34.70 -22.94
C HIS A 258 17.60 -33.65 -22.05
N ALA A 259 16.99 -32.47 -22.04
CA ALA A 259 17.27 -31.42 -21.05
C ALA A 259 15.98 -30.70 -20.70
N SER A 260 15.89 -30.17 -19.51
CA SER A 260 14.74 -29.39 -19.07
C SER A 260 15.16 -28.20 -18.23
N ALA A 261 14.35 -27.17 -18.25
CA ALA A 261 14.44 -26.06 -17.32
C ALA A 261 13.03 -25.61 -16.90
N GLU A 262 12.94 -24.99 -15.75
CA GLU A 262 11.71 -24.34 -15.29
C GLU A 262 12.02 -22.94 -14.78
N ALA A 263 11.09 -22.01 -14.96
CA ALA A 263 11.15 -20.69 -14.36
C ALA A 263 9.79 -20.28 -13.84
N LYS A 264 9.76 -19.54 -12.73
CA LYS A 264 8.55 -19.00 -12.13
C LYS A 264 8.52 -17.48 -12.34
N LEU A 265 7.45 -16.98 -12.95
CA LEU A 265 7.23 -15.54 -13.05
C LEU A 265 6.74 -14.99 -11.70
N ALA A 266 7.42 -13.95 -11.20
CA ALA A 266 7.03 -13.28 -9.97
C ALA A 266 5.67 -12.59 -10.11
N GLN A 267 4.84 -12.69 -9.05
CA GLN A 267 3.56 -11.97 -8.96
C GLN A 267 3.78 -10.52 -8.54
N LEU A 268 2.75 -9.69 -8.79
CA LEU A 268 2.63 -8.41 -8.11
C LEU A 268 2.60 -8.65 -6.60
N SER A 269 3.43 -7.93 -5.86
CA SER A 269 3.61 -8.13 -4.42
C SER A 269 3.29 -6.87 -3.63
N SER A 270 2.66 -7.02 -2.46
CA SER A 270 2.49 -5.95 -1.49
C SER A 270 3.77 -5.65 -0.70
N LYS A 271 4.79 -6.47 -0.80
CA LYS A 271 6.05 -6.24 -0.06
C LYS A 271 6.72 -4.94 -0.52
N GLY A 272 6.78 -3.97 0.38
CA GLY A 272 7.29 -2.63 0.08
C GLY A 272 6.21 -1.65 -0.42
N LEU A 273 4.93 -2.07 -0.52
CA LEU A 273 3.81 -1.15 -0.68
C LEU A 273 3.39 -0.67 0.70
N SER A 274 3.40 0.63 0.91
CA SER A 274 2.90 1.25 2.14
C SER A 274 2.23 2.58 1.85
N VAL A 275 1.34 2.97 2.73
CA VAL A 275 0.74 4.29 2.78
C VAL A 275 0.80 4.78 4.22
N SER A 276 1.09 6.05 4.43
CA SER A 276 1.10 6.67 5.75
C SER A 276 0.61 8.10 5.69
N ILE A 277 -0.01 8.57 6.77
CA ILE A 277 -0.42 9.95 6.98
C ILE A 277 0.74 10.65 7.71
N ALA A 278 1.48 11.51 7.01
CA ALA A 278 2.74 12.06 7.49
C ALA A 278 2.64 12.88 8.80
N ALA A 279 1.44 13.38 9.14
CA ALA A 279 1.21 14.06 10.40
C ALA A 279 1.15 13.10 11.61
N ASP A 280 0.89 11.81 11.40
CA ASP A 280 1.01 10.75 12.41
C ASP A 280 2.44 10.20 12.35
N ALA A 281 3.36 10.92 12.96
CA ALA A 281 4.80 10.64 12.82
C ALA A 281 5.24 9.33 13.47
N ASN A 282 4.50 8.85 14.46
CA ASN A 282 4.78 7.61 15.19
C ASN A 282 3.90 6.43 14.76
N ASP A 283 2.99 6.65 13.78
CA ASP A 283 2.12 5.65 13.15
C ASP A 283 1.24 4.89 14.17
N ASN A 284 0.69 5.63 15.14
CA ASN A 284 -0.17 5.05 16.20
C ASN A 284 -1.67 5.28 15.96
N GLY A 285 -2.06 5.91 14.86
CA GLY A 285 -3.44 6.25 14.49
C GLY A 285 -3.97 7.50 15.18
N THR A 286 -3.12 8.22 15.96
CA THR A 286 -3.49 9.42 16.69
C THR A 286 -2.50 10.53 16.41
N ILE A 287 -2.99 11.62 15.83
CA ILE A 287 -2.19 12.82 15.57
C ILE A 287 -2.35 13.75 16.75
N THR A 288 -1.27 14.02 17.46
CA THR A 288 -1.23 14.92 18.60
C THR A 288 -0.84 16.34 18.20
N ARG A 289 -1.01 17.29 19.12
CA ARG A 289 -0.58 18.68 18.94
C ARG A 289 0.94 18.83 18.75
N ASP A 290 1.73 17.89 19.28
CA ASP A 290 3.19 17.88 19.11
C ASP A 290 3.61 17.47 17.71
N GLU A 291 2.82 16.65 17.03
CA GLU A 291 3.10 16.16 15.69
C GLU A 291 2.66 17.16 14.60
N THR A 292 1.60 17.92 14.83
CA THR A 292 1.15 18.91 13.85
C THR A 292 0.42 20.11 14.46
N SER A 293 0.49 21.23 13.77
CA SER A 293 -0.38 22.38 13.96
C SER A 293 -1.22 22.69 12.72
N SER A 294 -1.04 21.92 11.64
CA SER A 294 -1.68 22.13 10.34
C SER A 294 -3.00 21.38 10.25
N ASN A 295 -3.96 21.93 9.53
CA ASN A 295 -5.19 21.26 9.13
C ASN A 295 -5.02 20.42 7.85
N THR A 296 -3.80 20.27 7.36
CA THR A 296 -3.43 19.44 6.23
C THR A 296 -2.24 18.55 6.57
N SER A 297 -2.20 17.38 5.98
CA SER A 297 -1.09 16.43 6.04
C SER A 297 -0.74 15.95 4.64
N LYS A 298 0.47 15.41 4.47
CA LYS A 298 0.80 14.59 3.31
C LYS A 298 0.39 13.14 3.57
N VAL A 299 -0.14 12.51 2.54
CA VAL A 299 -0.26 11.06 2.42
C VAL A 299 0.93 10.59 1.60
N SER A 300 1.79 9.81 2.21
CA SER A 300 3.01 9.27 1.60
C SER A 300 2.79 7.83 1.17
N VAL A 301 2.93 7.55 -0.13
CA VAL A 301 2.76 6.20 -0.69
C VAL A 301 4.11 5.70 -1.17
N SER A 302 4.61 4.64 -0.56
CA SER A 302 5.81 3.93 -1.03
C SER A 302 5.42 2.81 -1.98
N LEU A 303 6.11 2.72 -3.13
CA LEU A 303 5.84 1.71 -4.13
C LEU A 303 6.84 0.57 -4.05
N PRO A 304 6.41 -0.69 -4.24
CA PRO A 304 7.32 -1.83 -4.25
C PRO A 304 8.24 -1.82 -5.48
N GLY A 305 9.43 -2.42 -5.34
CA GLY A 305 10.36 -2.59 -6.44
C GLY A 305 9.81 -3.45 -7.59
N SER A 306 8.75 -4.22 -7.36
CA SER A 306 8.07 -5.05 -8.36
C SER A 306 7.17 -4.28 -9.33
N VAL A 307 7.00 -2.96 -9.15
CA VAL A 307 6.24 -2.11 -10.08
C VAL A 307 6.95 -2.00 -11.41
N ILE A 308 6.21 -2.17 -12.51
CA ILE A 308 6.70 -2.10 -13.90
C ILE A 308 5.80 -1.24 -14.78
N ALA A 309 6.25 -0.94 -15.98
CA ALA A 309 5.43 -0.25 -16.98
C ALA A 309 4.11 -1.02 -17.25
N GLY A 310 3.01 -0.27 -17.31
CA GLY A 310 1.66 -0.83 -17.51
C GLY A 310 0.86 -1.03 -16.22
N ASP A 311 1.50 -1.08 -15.04
CA ASP A 311 0.80 -1.14 -13.77
C ASP A 311 0.00 0.16 -13.50
N SER A 312 -1.03 0.05 -12.69
CA SER A 312 -1.86 1.17 -12.24
C SER A 312 -1.82 1.30 -10.71
N ILE A 313 -1.82 2.53 -10.25
CA ILE A 313 -1.81 2.89 -8.84
C ILE A 313 -3.06 3.73 -8.58
N LYS A 314 -3.91 3.28 -7.66
CA LYS A 314 -5.08 4.02 -7.21
C LYS A 314 -4.87 4.43 -5.76
N VAL A 315 -4.97 5.72 -5.48
CA VAL A 315 -4.91 6.26 -4.11
C VAL A 315 -6.27 6.87 -3.78
N GLU A 316 -6.87 6.41 -2.69
CA GLU A 316 -8.17 6.86 -2.18
C GLU A 316 -7.92 7.54 -0.82
N ILE A 317 -8.26 8.83 -0.73
CA ILE A 317 -8.08 9.64 0.49
C ILE A 317 -9.46 10.09 0.95
N THR A 318 -9.88 9.62 2.12
CA THR A 318 -11.06 10.12 2.81
C THR A 318 -10.61 11.20 3.78
N ASN A 319 -10.82 12.46 3.39
CA ASN A 319 -10.47 13.62 4.21
C ASN A 319 -11.32 13.66 5.49
N ALA A 320 -10.78 14.28 6.53
CA ALA A 320 -11.49 14.52 7.78
C ALA A 320 -12.87 15.16 7.53
N GLY A 321 -13.91 14.58 8.14
CA GLY A 321 -15.31 15.03 8.00
C GLY A 321 -15.99 14.65 6.69
N SER A 322 -15.31 13.95 5.78
CA SER A 322 -15.90 13.42 4.54
C SER A 322 -16.28 11.95 4.70
N THR A 323 -17.33 11.52 4.01
CA THR A 323 -17.71 10.11 3.89
C THR A 323 -17.32 9.52 2.53
N THR A 324 -16.94 10.39 1.58
CA THR A 324 -16.55 9.99 0.22
C THR A 324 -15.06 10.23 0.00
N PRO A 325 -14.31 9.23 -0.49
CA PRO A 325 -12.90 9.39 -0.79
C PRO A 325 -12.68 10.25 -2.04
N VAL A 326 -11.64 11.04 -2.02
CA VAL A 326 -11.02 11.62 -3.22
C VAL A 326 -10.10 10.56 -3.81
N THR A 327 -10.31 10.25 -5.08
CA THR A 327 -9.53 9.23 -5.78
C THR A 327 -8.54 9.87 -6.75
N LYS A 328 -7.28 9.40 -6.71
CA LYS A 328 -6.24 9.69 -7.69
C LYS A 328 -5.77 8.38 -8.30
N GLU A 329 -5.69 8.36 -9.63
CA GLU A 329 -5.23 7.19 -10.37
C GLU A 329 -4.02 7.55 -11.22
N PHE A 330 -2.98 6.71 -11.12
CA PHE A 330 -1.75 6.88 -11.86
C PHE A 330 -1.46 5.63 -12.69
N LYS A 331 -0.97 5.84 -13.92
CA LYS A 331 -0.43 4.76 -14.74
C LYS A 331 1.08 4.83 -14.74
N VAL A 332 1.71 3.69 -14.58
CA VAL A 332 3.17 3.55 -14.73
C VAL A 332 3.49 3.51 -16.22
N LEU A 333 4.20 4.52 -16.71
CA LEU A 333 4.60 4.62 -18.13
C LEU A 333 5.90 3.87 -18.40
N SER A 334 6.87 4.00 -17.50
CA SER A 334 8.18 3.34 -17.60
C SER A 334 8.87 3.30 -16.25
N LYS A 335 9.84 2.40 -16.13
CA LYS A 335 10.80 2.33 -15.02
C LYS A 335 12.21 2.29 -15.64
N ASP A 336 13.10 3.12 -15.15
CA ASP A 336 14.48 3.15 -15.63
C ASP A 336 15.38 2.14 -14.87
N PRO A 337 16.62 1.88 -15.34
CA PRO A 337 17.53 0.96 -14.66
C PRO A 337 17.97 1.40 -13.25
N LEU A 338 17.79 2.68 -12.90
CA LEU A 338 18.06 3.22 -11.56
C LEU A 338 16.87 3.01 -10.62
N GLY A 339 15.73 2.51 -11.15
CA GLY A 339 14.50 2.27 -10.40
C GLY A 339 13.57 3.48 -10.32
N ASN A 340 13.85 4.58 -11.03
CA ASN A 340 12.94 5.71 -11.11
C ASN A 340 11.72 5.34 -11.95
N ILE A 341 10.54 5.75 -11.50
CA ILE A 341 9.25 5.37 -12.10
C ILE A 341 8.63 6.62 -12.74
N LYS A 342 8.31 6.55 -14.04
CA LYS A 342 7.56 7.59 -14.71
C LYS A 342 6.07 7.33 -14.57
N LEU A 343 5.36 8.25 -13.91
CA LEU A 343 3.94 8.19 -13.62
C LEU A 343 3.15 9.19 -14.45
N GLN A 344 1.93 8.83 -14.79
CA GLN A 344 0.95 9.71 -15.42
C GLN A 344 -0.33 9.72 -14.59
N ASP A 345 -0.70 10.89 -14.06
CA ASP A 345 -2.01 11.10 -13.43
C ASP A 345 -3.09 10.97 -14.51
N GLN A 346 -4.08 10.12 -14.29
CA GLN A 346 -5.16 9.89 -15.24
C GLN A 346 -6.13 11.07 -15.35
N GLN A 347 -6.03 12.03 -14.42
CA GLN A 347 -6.75 13.31 -14.46
C GLN A 347 -5.93 14.44 -15.12
N ASP A 348 -4.62 14.23 -15.29
CA ASP A 348 -3.71 15.16 -15.96
C ASP A 348 -2.75 14.41 -16.90
N LEU A 349 -3.27 14.07 -18.07
CA LEU A 349 -2.52 13.32 -19.07
C LEU A 349 -1.39 14.11 -19.74
N ALA A 350 -1.39 15.44 -19.60
CA ALA A 350 -0.42 16.31 -20.25
C ALA A 350 0.92 16.39 -19.49
N HIS A 351 0.92 16.12 -18.18
CA HIS A 351 2.08 16.35 -17.31
C HIS A 351 2.53 15.08 -16.57
N PRO A 352 3.08 14.08 -17.27
CA PRO A 352 3.67 12.94 -16.59
C PRO A 352 4.91 13.39 -15.80
N PHE A 353 5.12 12.80 -14.64
CA PHE A 353 6.25 13.12 -13.77
C PHE A 353 7.06 11.87 -13.40
N THR A 354 8.27 12.09 -12.90
CA THR A 354 9.14 11.00 -12.46
C THR A 354 9.20 10.95 -10.95
N LEU A 355 8.88 9.79 -10.39
CA LEU A 355 9.10 9.46 -8.99
C LEU A 355 10.48 8.82 -8.86
N GLU A 356 11.36 9.46 -8.12
CA GLU A 356 12.71 8.94 -7.86
C GLU A 356 12.65 7.65 -7.03
N ASN A 357 13.57 6.76 -7.29
CA ASN A 357 13.67 5.49 -6.56
C ASN A 357 13.80 5.71 -5.05
N GLY A 358 12.93 5.03 -4.28
CA GLY A 358 12.90 5.13 -2.82
C GLY A 358 12.24 6.41 -2.28
N LYS A 359 11.74 7.31 -3.15
CA LYS A 359 10.91 8.44 -2.72
C LYS A 359 9.44 8.06 -2.72
N PRO A 360 8.66 8.50 -1.73
CA PRO A 360 7.21 8.28 -1.74
C PRO A 360 6.50 9.19 -2.74
N LEU A 361 5.39 8.73 -3.27
CA LEU A 361 4.39 9.57 -3.93
C LEU A 361 3.61 10.31 -2.84
N GLU A 362 3.63 11.65 -2.89
CA GLU A 362 2.99 12.50 -1.89
C GLU A 362 1.71 13.14 -2.43
N LEU A 363 0.64 13.04 -1.66
CA LEU A 363 -0.66 13.65 -1.93
C LEU A 363 -1.14 14.43 -0.70
N ASP A 364 -1.94 15.48 -0.92
CA ASP A 364 -2.49 16.28 0.18
C ASP A 364 -3.75 15.63 0.76
N ALA A 365 -3.88 15.66 2.07
CA ALA A 365 -5.06 15.26 2.81
C ALA A 365 -5.44 16.34 3.82
N ALA A 366 -6.74 16.57 4.00
CA ALA A 366 -7.24 17.42 5.07
C ALA A 366 -7.42 16.59 6.34
N ILE A 367 -6.95 17.15 7.46
CA ILE A 367 -7.10 16.60 8.80
C ILE A 367 -7.84 17.59 9.69
N ALA A 368 -8.60 17.12 10.66
CA ALA A 368 -9.35 17.97 11.60
C ALA A 368 -9.51 17.30 12.95
N VAL A 369 -9.59 18.11 14.00
CA VAL A 369 -9.75 17.64 15.38
C VAL A 369 -11.02 16.80 15.52
N GLY A 370 -10.87 15.63 16.13
CA GLY A 370 -11.96 14.69 16.39
C GLY A 370 -12.45 13.92 15.16
N GLN A 371 -11.88 14.17 13.97
CA GLN A 371 -12.26 13.54 12.72
C GLN A 371 -11.16 12.60 12.23
N GLU A 372 -11.56 11.47 11.68
CA GLU A 372 -10.64 10.49 11.11
C GLU A 372 -10.34 10.81 9.63
N THR A 373 -9.08 10.73 9.25
CA THR A 373 -8.61 10.75 7.87
C THR A 373 -8.12 9.37 7.52
N LYS A 374 -8.48 8.86 6.33
CA LYS A 374 -8.07 7.54 5.84
C LYS A 374 -7.38 7.66 4.50
N ALA A 375 -6.38 6.84 4.29
CA ALA A 375 -5.68 6.72 3.02
C ALA A 375 -5.57 5.24 2.66
N LYS A 376 -5.90 4.90 1.40
CA LYS A 376 -5.76 3.56 0.86
C LYS A 376 -5.06 3.62 -0.47
N VAL A 377 -4.06 2.78 -0.66
CA VAL A 377 -3.41 2.59 -1.96
C VAL A 377 -3.71 1.19 -2.48
N THR A 378 -4.04 1.11 -3.75
CA THR A 378 -4.25 -0.13 -4.50
C THR A 378 -3.34 -0.12 -5.72
N LEU A 379 -2.51 -1.15 -5.86
CA LEU A 379 -1.65 -1.39 -7.01
C LEU A 379 -2.21 -2.56 -7.80
N SER A 380 -2.30 -2.43 -9.14
CA SER A 380 -2.85 -3.44 -10.03
C SER A 380 -2.02 -3.60 -11.30
N ASP A 381 -1.81 -4.83 -11.75
CA ASP A 381 -1.24 -5.17 -13.05
C ASP A 381 -2.33 -5.53 -14.09
N GLY A 382 -3.60 -5.29 -13.78
CA GLY A 382 -4.75 -5.65 -14.62
C GLY A 382 -5.28 -7.06 -14.37
N THR A 383 -4.55 -7.92 -13.66
CA THR A 383 -4.96 -9.29 -13.29
C THR A 383 -4.95 -9.51 -11.78
N THR A 384 -3.96 -8.99 -11.12
CA THR A 384 -3.77 -9.07 -9.67
C THR A 384 -3.83 -7.67 -9.07
N THR A 385 -4.42 -7.58 -7.88
CA THR A 385 -4.44 -6.35 -7.09
C THR A 385 -3.87 -6.60 -5.71
N VAL A 386 -3.08 -5.64 -5.21
CA VAL A 386 -2.61 -5.60 -3.83
C VAL A 386 -2.90 -4.23 -3.25
N SER A 387 -3.25 -4.15 -1.97
CA SER A 387 -3.57 -2.89 -1.32
C SER A 387 -3.09 -2.84 0.11
N THR A 388 -2.90 -1.62 0.61
CA THR A 388 -2.70 -1.31 2.02
C THR A 388 -3.43 -0.02 2.34
N GLU A 389 -3.74 0.19 3.61
CA GLU A 389 -4.44 1.38 4.09
C GLU A 389 -3.86 1.87 5.42
N ASP A 390 -4.05 3.14 5.67
CA ASP A 390 -3.68 3.81 6.91
C ASP A 390 -4.79 4.79 7.31
N HIS A 391 -4.87 5.11 8.60
CA HIS A 391 -5.83 6.06 9.14
C HIS A 391 -5.26 6.76 10.37
N ALA A 392 -5.63 8.02 10.53
CA ALA A 392 -5.24 8.79 11.71
C ALA A 392 -6.32 9.80 12.07
N LYS A 393 -6.40 10.11 13.36
CA LYS A 393 -7.35 11.06 13.93
C LYS A 393 -6.61 12.11 14.73
N VAL A 394 -6.92 13.38 14.50
CA VAL A 394 -6.36 14.46 15.32
C VAL A 394 -7.06 14.49 16.66
N GLU A 395 -6.30 14.34 17.74
CA GLU A 395 -6.77 14.52 19.10
C GLU A 395 -6.13 15.76 19.71
N MET A 396 -6.97 16.75 20.05
CA MET A 396 -6.58 18.01 20.66
C MET A 396 -7.71 18.49 21.58
N ASP A 397 -7.41 18.78 22.82
CA ASP A 397 -8.33 19.36 23.82
C ASP A 397 -7.65 20.56 24.48
N ALA A 398 -7.59 21.64 23.72
CA ALA A 398 -6.79 22.84 24.09
C ALA A 398 -7.49 23.78 25.07
N ILE A 399 -8.82 23.70 25.25
CA ILE A 399 -9.58 24.50 26.21
C ILE A 399 -10.21 23.58 27.24
N ARG A 400 -9.82 23.73 28.50
CA ARG A 400 -10.32 22.90 29.62
C ARG A 400 -11.64 23.39 30.19
N GLY A 401 -11.96 24.68 30.02
CA GLY A 401 -13.18 25.28 30.53
C GLY A 401 -13.14 26.79 30.57
N MET A 402 -14.26 27.35 31.03
CA MET A 402 -14.43 28.79 31.21
C MET A 402 -15.00 29.08 32.59
N GLN A 403 -14.81 30.28 33.09
CA GLN A 403 -15.38 30.75 34.34
C GLN A 403 -15.58 32.26 34.27
N PHE A 404 -16.77 32.71 34.57
CA PHE A 404 -17.03 34.13 34.77
C PHE A 404 -16.51 34.55 36.15
N SER A 405 -15.58 35.52 36.18
CA SER A 405 -14.87 35.88 37.39
C SER A 405 -15.74 36.60 38.41
N GLU A 406 -16.79 37.28 37.94
CA GLU A 406 -17.70 38.09 38.79
C GLU A 406 -18.88 37.28 39.32
N ASP A 407 -19.25 36.15 38.70
CA ASP A 407 -20.19 35.19 39.30
C ASP A 407 -19.49 34.48 40.48
N GLY A 408 -19.37 35.19 41.60
CA GLY A 408 -18.62 34.74 42.76
C GLY A 408 -19.24 33.53 43.46
N ASN A 409 -20.54 33.42 43.44
CA ASN A 409 -21.30 32.31 44.05
C ASN A 409 -21.49 31.12 43.09
N ARG A 410 -21.17 31.29 41.81
CA ARG A 410 -21.27 30.28 40.74
C ARG A 410 -22.71 29.73 40.54
N ASP A 411 -23.70 30.57 40.64
CA ASP A 411 -25.07 30.20 40.43
C ASP A 411 -25.54 30.38 38.96
N GLY A 412 -24.65 30.88 38.10
CA GLY A 412 -24.92 31.13 36.69
C GLY A 412 -25.64 32.45 36.42
N HIS A 413 -25.70 33.33 37.42
CA HIS A 413 -26.30 34.65 37.30
C HIS A 413 -25.28 35.72 37.68
N LEU A 414 -25.33 36.85 37.01
CA LEU A 414 -24.54 38.04 37.38
C LEU A 414 -25.45 39.17 37.81
N TYR A 415 -25.49 39.36 39.10
CA TYR A 415 -26.27 40.44 39.70
C TYR A 415 -25.49 41.75 39.80
N GLY A 416 -26.20 42.87 40.00
CA GLY A 416 -25.57 44.20 40.09
C GLY A 416 -24.54 44.31 41.18
N ASN A 417 -24.75 43.65 42.31
CA ASN A 417 -23.80 43.66 43.45
C ASN A 417 -22.51 42.83 43.22
N GLU A 418 -22.51 41.98 42.25
CA GLU A 418 -21.35 41.19 41.86
C GLU A 418 -20.47 41.93 40.84
N ASN A 419 -21.10 42.72 39.99
CA ASN A 419 -20.42 43.54 38.95
C ASN A 419 -20.12 44.95 39.41
N PHE A 420 -19.58 45.15 40.62
CA PHE A 420 -19.44 46.50 41.21
C PHE A 420 -18.08 47.19 40.98
N GLY A 421 -17.17 46.68 40.26
CA GLY A 421 -15.89 47.36 39.93
C GLY A 421 -15.30 48.35 40.96
N GLY A 422 -15.77 48.32 42.19
CA GLY A 422 -15.27 49.11 43.31
C GLY A 422 -15.76 50.56 43.42
N ASN A 423 -16.69 51.00 42.55
CA ASN A 423 -17.21 52.40 42.51
C ASN A 423 -18.71 52.54 42.73
N ASN A 424 -19.39 51.50 43.23
CA ASN A 424 -20.83 51.42 43.45
C ASN A 424 -21.68 51.64 42.20
N LYS A 425 -21.17 51.26 41.03
CA LYS A 425 -21.89 51.25 39.78
C LYS A 425 -21.59 49.97 39.03
N THR A 426 -22.59 49.36 38.46
CA THR A 426 -22.42 48.23 37.52
C THR A 426 -21.55 48.65 36.34
N GLN A 427 -20.72 47.73 35.87
CA GLN A 427 -19.89 47.94 34.71
C GLN A 427 -20.55 47.38 33.49
N ASP A 428 -20.25 47.97 32.34
CA ASP A 428 -20.70 47.47 31.03
C ASP A 428 -19.78 46.37 30.48
N THR A 429 -18.98 45.69 31.35
CA THR A 429 -18.09 44.61 30.99
C THR A 429 -18.03 43.54 32.09
N THR A 430 -17.81 42.28 31.71
CA THR A 430 -17.51 41.18 32.65
C THR A 430 -16.30 40.39 32.17
N PRO A 431 -15.38 40.03 33.11
CA PRO A 431 -14.24 39.18 32.76
C PRO A 431 -14.60 37.70 32.72
N VAL A 432 -14.23 37.03 31.66
CA VAL A 432 -14.27 35.57 31.55
C VAL A 432 -12.84 35.01 31.56
N LYS A 433 -12.58 34.06 32.46
CA LYS A 433 -11.35 33.27 32.49
C LYS A 433 -11.53 32.06 31.60
N ILE A 434 -10.57 31.86 30.70
CA ILE A 434 -10.52 30.70 29.82
C ILE A 434 -9.28 29.88 30.18
N TYR A 435 -9.50 28.66 30.61
CA TYR A 435 -8.45 27.73 31.01
C TYR A 435 -7.97 26.92 29.82
N VAL A 436 -6.66 26.93 29.58
CA VAL A 436 -6.01 26.23 28.47
C VAL A 436 -5.22 25.03 28.97
N SER A 437 -5.09 24.02 28.12
CA SER A 437 -4.34 22.78 28.41
C SER A 437 -2.95 22.82 27.78
N ASP A 438 -2.22 21.71 27.93
CA ASP A 438 -0.91 21.53 27.32
C ASP A 438 -0.97 21.37 25.78
N ASP A 439 -2.17 21.16 25.20
CA ASP A 439 -2.37 21.15 23.74
C ASP A 439 -2.41 22.57 23.14
N ALA A 440 -2.63 23.59 23.93
CA ALA A 440 -2.48 24.96 23.49
C ALA A 440 -1.01 25.39 23.44
N ARG A 441 -0.68 26.32 22.56
CA ARG A 441 0.68 26.88 22.41
C ARG A 441 0.61 28.41 22.30
N ALA A 442 1.68 29.08 22.70
CA ALA A 442 1.83 30.49 22.39
C ALA A 442 1.78 30.72 20.88
N GLY A 443 1.00 31.70 20.45
CA GLY A 443 0.71 31.99 19.03
C GLY A 443 -0.57 31.37 18.52
N ASP A 444 -1.21 30.43 19.22
CA ASP A 444 -2.56 29.99 18.91
C ASP A 444 -3.56 31.13 19.18
N THR A 445 -4.66 31.15 18.46
CA THR A 445 -5.71 32.18 18.62
C THR A 445 -6.95 31.56 19.21
N VAL A 446 -7.43 32.09 20.33
CA VAL A 446 -8.75 31.77 20.86
C VAL A 446 -9.76 32.75 20.30
N GLU A 447 -10.67 32.27 19.46
CA GLU A 447 -11.84 33.01 18.99
C GLU A 447 -12.94 32.88 20.03
N ILE A 448 -13.39 34.01 20.55
CA ILE A 448 -14.44 34.08 21.58
C ILE A 448 -15.64 34.76 20.93
N LYS A 449 -16.72 34.00 20.74
CA LYS A 449 -18.01 34.49 20.28
C LYS A 449 -18.94 34.62 21.47
N TYR A 450 -19.59 35.75 21.61
CA TYR A 450 -20.52 35.96 22.71
C TYR A 450 -21.75 36.71 22.26
N THR A 451 -22.85 36.61 23.02
CA THR A 451 -24.10 37.31 22.75
C THR A 451 -23.85 38.79 22.67
N ASP A 452 -24.30 39.48 21.58
CA ASP A 452 -24.20 40.91 21.47
C ASP A 452 -25.09 41.58 22.52
N PRO A 453 -24.54 42.40 23.43
CA PRO A 453 -25.29 43.01 24.52
C PRO A 453 -26.38 44.01 24.04
N ASP A 454 -26.23 44.57 22.84
CA ASP A 454 -27.19 45.52 22.26
C ASP A 454 -28.21 44.86 21.34
N ASN A 455 -27.91 43.62 20.87
CA ASN A 455 -28.80 42.84 20.02
C ASN A 455 -28.63 41.35 20.29
N HIS A 456 -29.34 40.81 21.26
CA HIS A 456 -29.22 39.44 21.76
C HIS A 456 -29.50 38.35 20.71
N ALA A 457 -30.00 38.69 19.53
CA ALA A 457 -30.14 37.78 18.40
C ALA A 457 -28.85 37.65 17.58
N GLN A 458 -27.84 38.47 17.87
CA GLN A 458 -26.54 38.48 17.18
C GLN A 458 -25.40 38.11 18.16
N THR A 459 -24.20 37.90 17.61
CA THR A 459 -23.00 37.64 18.38
C THR A 459 -21.88 38.60 18.03
N LYS A 460 -21.13 39.02 19.02
CA LYS A 460 -19.82 39.69 18.87
C LYS A 460 -18.69 38.64 18.88
N THR A 461 -17.57 39.00 18.27
CA THR A 461 -16.37 38.12 18.26
C THR A 461 -15.15 38.92 18.71
N VAL A 462 -14.38 38.34 19.61
CA VAL A 462 -13.08 38.84 20.03
C VAL A 462 -12.07 37.70 19.84
N ASN A 463 -10.86 38.07 19.41
CA ASN A 463 -9.77 37.12 19.24
C ASN A 463 -8.65 37.44 20.25
N HIS A 464 -8.21 36.42 20.97
CA HIS A 464 -7.06 36.50 21.85
C HIS A 464 -5.94 35.57 21.33
N VAL A 465 -4.76 36.16 21.08
CA VAL A 465 -3.58 35.37 20.69
C VAL A 465 -2.84 34.96 21.97
N LEU A 466 -2.73 33.65 22.20
CA LEU A 466 -2.09 33.13 23.40
C LEU A 466 -0.62 33.54 23.48
N THR A 467 -0.22 34.00 24.63
CA THR A 467 1.17 34.39 24.93
C THR A 467 1.88 33.31 25.76
N ALA A 468 3.20 33.41 25.88
CA ALA A 468 3.95 32.53 26.75
C ALA A 468 3.53 32.69 28.23
N ASP A 469 3.06 33.88 28.65
CA ASP A 469 2.55 34.13 29.98
C ASP A 469 1.23 33.42 30.24
N ASP A 470 0.29 33.45 29.26
CA ASP A 470 -0.97 32.72 29.33
C ASP A 470 -0.72 31.21 29.46
N MET A 471 0.23 30.69 28.71
CA MET A 471 0.60 29.27 28.75
C MET A 471 1.22 28.91 30.12
N SER A 472 2.06 29.76 30.68
CA SER A 472 2.68 29.53 31.99
C SER A 472 1.67 29.54 33.13
N LYS A 473 0.60 30.31 33.00
CA LYS A 473 -0.52 30.40 33.95
C LYS A 473 -1.58 29.34 33.73
N GLY A 474 -1.65 28.77 32.53
CA GLY A 474 -2.72 27.86 32.11
C GLY A 474 -4.10 28.53 31.97
N VAL A 475 -4.15 29.85 31.97
CA VAL A 475 -5.37 30.64 31.94
C VAL A 475 -5.09 32.06 31.42
N PHE A 476 -6.04 32.63 30.69
CA PHE A 476 -6.09 34.05 30.38
C PHE A 476 -7.47 34.62 30.70
N GLU A 477 -7.56 35.91 30.80
CA GLU A 477 -8.79 36.64 31.09
C GLU A 477 -9.15 37.53 29.90
N GLN A 478 -10.42 37.51 29.46
CA GLN A 478 -10.95 38.36 28.43
C GLN A 478 -12.14 39.16 28.97
N LEU A 479 -12.07 40.49 28.80
CA LEU A 479 -13.24 41.34 29.08
C LEU A 479 -14.25 41.23 27.93
N LEU A 480 -15.50 40.97 28.28
CA LEU A 480 -16.62 40.95 27.35
C LEU A 480 -17.56 42.10 27.66
N ASP A 481 -18.04 42.77 26.60
CA ASP A 481 -19.06 43.80 26.76
C ASP A 481 -20.38 43.18 27.21
N ILE A 482 -21.06 43.81 28.14
CA ILE A 482 -22.39 43.43 28.61
C ILE A 482 -23.29 44.68 28.66
N ASN A 483 -24.61 44.49 28.72
CA ASN A 483 -25.55 45.57 28.87
C ASN A 483 -26.16 45.51 30.29
N ALA A 484 -25.82 46.51 31.09
CA ALA A 484 -26.31 46.64 32.47
C ALA A 484 -27.80 46.96 32.57
N ARG A 485 -28.47 47.27 31.45
CA ARG A 485 -29.87 47.77 31.45
C ARG A 485 -30.89 46.73 30.98
N SER A 486 -30.45 45.52 30.71
CA SER A 486 -31.36 44.45 30.26
C SER A 486 -30.94 43.11 30.79
N ALA A 487 -31.93 42.30 31.23
CA ALA A 487 -31.71 40.92 31.62
C ALA A 487 -31.67 40.03 30.36
N TYR A 488 -30.59 39.26 30.17
CA TYR A 488 -30.41 38.33 29.04
C TYR A 488 -29.40 37.24 29.32
N ASP A 489 -29.36 36.23 28.48
CA ASP A 489 -28.38 35.17 28.57
C ASP A 489 -27.12 35.56 27.74
N LEU A 490 -26.02 35.80 28.39
CA LEU A 490 -24.70 35.94 27.80
C LEU A 490 -24.16 34.56 27.50
N LYS A 491 -24.33 34.08 26.28
CA LYS A 491 -23.71 32.84 25.80
C LYS A 491 -22.31 33.16 25.30
N VAL A 492 -21.33 32.36 25.72
CA VAL A 492 -19.93 32.51 25.33
C VAL A 492 -19.44 31.19 24.77
N ASP A 493 -18.94 31.24 23.53
CA ASP A 493 -18.32 30.13 22.83
C ASP A 493 -16.82 30.44 22.63
N ALA A 494 -15.94 29.64 23.16
CA ALA A 494 -14.50 29.74 22.97
C ALA A 494 -13.98 28.62 22.10
N THR A 495 -13.27 28.96 21.03
CA THR A 495 -12.71 28.02 20.06
C THR A 495 -11.26 28.36 19.79
N LEU A 496 -10.33 27.45 20.07
CA LEU A 496 -8.93 27.65 19.74
C LEU A 496 -8.64 27.26 18.30
N LYS A 497 -7.89 28.12 17.61
CA LYS A 497 -7.38 27.89 16.25
C LYS A 497 -5.87 27.99 16.25
N THR A 498 -5.21 26.97 15.72
CA THR A 498 -3.75 27.00 15.54
C THR A 498 -3.36 27.88 14.34
N PRO A 499 -2.11 28.36 14.25
CA PRO A 499 -1.62 29.07 13.07
C PRO A 499 -1.70 28.23 11.77
N GLY A 500 -1.62 26.90 11.86
CA GLY A 500 -1.74 25.98 10.75
C GLY A 500 -3.19 25.59 10.40
N GLY A 501 -4.18 26.17 11.08
CA GLY A 501 -5.61 26.03 10.73
C GLY A 501 -6.36 24.90 11.42
N LEU A 502 -5.75 24.14 12.34
CA LEU A 502 -6.51 23.21 13.21
C LEU A 502 -7.46 24.00 14.11
N VAL A 503 -8.67 23.49 14.26
CA VAL A 503 -9.72 24.09 15.07
C VAL A 503 -10.13 23.11 16.16
N ASN A 504 -9.95 23.50 17.42
CA ASN A 504 -10.36 22.73 18.59
C ASN A 504 -11.89 22.66 18.72
N LYS A 505 -12.38 21.71 19.50
CA LYS A 505 -13.79 21.66 19.90
C LYS A 505 -14.15 22.97 20.63
N THR A 506 -15.30 23.54 20.29
CA THR A 506 -15.81 24.71 20.98
C THR A 506 -16.24 24.36 22.40
N HIS A 507 -15.79 25.15 23.36
CA HIS A 507 -16.31 25.18 24.72
C HIS A 507 -17.35 26.28 24.83
N SER A 508 -18.49 26.00 25.47
CA SER A 508 -19.59 26.92 25.61
C SER A 508 -19.99 27.05 27.08
N ASP A 509 -20.28 28.27 27.51
CA ASP A 509 -20.84 28.57 28.81
C ASP A 509 -21.89 29.67 28.70
N THR A 510 -22.73 29.83 29.71
CA THR A 510 -23.82 30.82 29.70
C THR A 510 -23.93 31.46 31.08
N LEU A 511 -23.99 32.77 31.10
CA LEU A 511 -24.19 33.59 32.28
C LEU A 511 -25.49 34.40 32.11
N ARG A 512 -26.41 34.34 33.06
CA ARG A 512 -27.59 35.20 33.07
C ARG A 512 -27.22 36.60 33.57
N ILE A 513 -27.35 37.60 32.76
CA ILE A 513 -27.11 38.98 33.14
C ILE A 513 -28.38 39.58 33.78
N GLU A 514 -28.27 40.07 35.02
CA GLU A 514 -29.34 40.65 35.82
C GLU A 514 -28.78 41.82 36.65
N LEU A 515 -28.10 42.78 35.99
CA LEU A 515 -27.33 43.81 36.65
C LEU A 515 -28.21 44.88 37.33
N GLU A 516 -29.48 45.00 36.94
CA GLU A 516 -30.42 45.87 37.63
C GLU A 516 -30.93 45.25 38.95
N ASP A 517 -30.89 43.92 39.05
CA ASP A 517 -31.27 43.15 40.22
C ASP A 517 -30.01 42.84 41.06
N PHE A 518 -30.12 43.04 42.38
CA PHE A 518 -29.05 42.76 43.33
C PHE A 518 -29.44 41.49 44.14
N ARG A 519 -28.47 40.64 44.41
CA ARG A 519 -28.63 39.46 45.23
C ARG A 519 -27.56 39.43 46.33
N MET A 520 -27.95 39.61 47.56
CA MET A 520 -27.05 39.79 48.70
C MET A 520 -27.37 38.83 49.82
N ASP A 521 -26.38 38.23 50.46
CA ASP A 521 -26.55 37.51 51.71
C ASP A 521 -26.83 38.51 52.85
N TYR A 522 -27.78 38.18 53.71
CA TYR A 522 -28.14 39.00 54.85
C TYR A 522 -26.97 39.18 55.78
N ASP A 523 -26.57 40.43 56.01
CA ASP A 523 -25.52 40.82 56.95
C ASP A 523 -26.03 42.02 57.83
N PRO A 524 -26.40 41.76 59.08
CA PRO A 524 -26.93 42.82 59.95
C PRO A 524 -25.94 43.97 60.24
N SER A 525 -24.66 43.76 59.93
CA SER A 525 -23.62 44.78 60.07
C SER A 525 -23.51 45.73 58.90
N LYS A 526 -24.14 45.43 57.77
CA LYS A 526 -24.05 46.16 56.52
C LYS A 526 -25.36 46.85 56.17
N VAL A 527 -25.21 47.90 55.35
CA VAL A 527 -26.35 48.47 54.63
C VAL A 527 -26.58 47.67 53.34
N MET A 528 -27.77 47.13 53.15
CA MET A 528 -28.16 46.32 52.00
C MET A 528 -29.18 47.09 51.20
N LYS A 529 -28.76 47.57 50.05
CA LYS A 529 -29.63 48.29 49.12
C LYS A 529 -29.75 47.54 47.84
N GLY A 530 -30.96 47.33 47.41
CA GLY A 530 -31.28 46.92 46.03
C GLY A 530 -30.95 48.02 45.04
N GLY A 531 -31.20 47.79 43.78
CA GLY A 531 -31.03 48.74 42.73
C GLY A 531 -32.36 49.37 42.26
N GLU A 532 -32.36 49.77 41.00
CA GLU A 532 -33.61 50.14 40.28
C GLU A 532 -34.32 48.88 39.68
N GLY A 533 -33.82 47.66 40.04
CA GLY A 533 -34.34 46.40 39.62
C GLY A 533 -35.78 46.10 40.13
N THR A 534 -36.31 44.96 39.70
CA THR A 534 -37.65 44.54 40.15
C THR A 534 -37.61 43.19 40.90
N SER A 535 -36.39 42.73 41.20
CA SER A 535 -36.16 41.41 41.78
C SER A 535 -34.99 41.40 42.76
N ASP A 536 -34.70 42.57 43.36
CA ASP A 536 -33.64 42.67 44.38
C ASP A 536 -33.87 41.73 45.52
N THR A 537 -32.90 40.90 45.82
CA THR A 537 -33.05 39.74 46.70
C THR A 537 -32.08 39.77 47.89
N ILE A 538 -32.62 39.61 49.11
CA ILE A 538 -31.81 39.27 50.28
C ILE A 538 -31.92 37.79 50.57
N VAL A 539 -30.78 37.13 50.73
CA VAL A 539 -30.67 35.70 51.04
C VAL A 539 -30.34 35.52 52.51
N PHE A 540 -31.15 34.79 53.25
CA PHE A 540 -30.89 34.34 54.59
C PHE A 540 -30.42 32.90 54.57
N ARG A 541 -29.18 32.65 55.02
CA ARG A 541 -28.60 31.29 55.03
C ARG A 541 -28.39 30.81 56.46
N ASP A 542 -29.05 29.67 56.77
CA ASP A 542 -28.89 28.98 58.05
C ASP A 542 -29.02 29.93 59.28
N THR A 543 -29.87 30.94 59.15
CA THR A 543 -30.12 31.91 60.21
C THR A 543 -31.24 31.41 61.11
N SER A 544 -30.90 31.05 62.34
CA SER A 544 -31.83 30.39 63.26
C SER A 544 -33.03 31.23 63.67
N HIS A 545 -32.93 32.52 63.68
CA HIS A 545 -34.06 33.41 63.93
C HIS A 545 -33.61 34.89 63.71
N VAL A 546 -34.21 35.53 62.73
CA VAL A 546 -34.02 36.96 62.46
C VAL A 546 -35.33 37.71 62.67
N ASP A 547 -35.40 38.48 63.70
CA ASP A 547 -36.53 39.38 63.96
C ASP A 547 -36.27 40.76 63.34
N LEU A 548 -36.82 41.03 62.16
CA LEU A 548 -36.67 42.29 61.47
C LEU A 548 -37.41 43.44 62.18
N SER A 549 -38.47 43.15 62.93
CA SER A 549 -39.23 44.15 63.69
C SER A 549 -38.42 44.74 64.87
N GLY A 550 -37.35 44.03 65.27
CA GLY A 550 -36.41 44.50 66.27
C GLY A 550 -35.22 45.32 65.73
N VAL A 551 -35.11 45.46 64.38
CA VAL A 551 -33.99 46.18 63.76
C VAL A 551 -34.24 47.65 63.74
N THR A 552 -33.49 48.41 64.52
CA THR A 552 -33.58 49.90 64.54
C THR A 552 -33.12 50.44 63.20
N ASP A 553 -33.87 51.39 62.63
CA ASP A 553 -33.59 52.05 61.36
C ASP A 553 -33.51 51.06 60.16
N LEU A 554 -34.40 50.08 60.12
CA LEU A 554 -34.45 49.07 59.06
C LEU A 554 -34.53 49.72 57.66
N ASN A 555 -35.28 50.82 57.46
CA ASN A 555 -35.42 51.60 56.25
C ASN A 555 -34.12 52.27 55.76
N THR A 556 -33.10 52.35 56.63
CA THR A 556 -31.77 52.89 56.25
C THR A 556 -30.76 51.79 56.06
N LYS A 557 -31.06 50.57 56.51
CA LYS A 557 -30.19 49.39 56.42
C LYS A 557 -30.57 48.46 55.29
N VAL A 558 -31.85 48.36 55.03
CA VAL A 558 -32.42 47.52 53.98
C VAL A 558 -33.37 48.38 53.17
N GLU A 559 -33.08 48.57 51.91
CA GLU A 559 -33.83 49.49 51.04
C GLU A 559 -33.96 48.84 49.64
N SER A 560 -35.09 49.03 48.97
CA SER A 560 -35.31 48.60 47.57
C SER A 560 -35.18 47.07 47.40
N ILE A 561 -35.91 46.27 48.21
CA ILE A 561 -35.88 44.82 48.15
C ILE A 561 -37.27 44.27 47.83
N GLU A 562 -37.38 43.51 46.73
CA GLU A 562 -38.60 42.85 46.24
C GLU A 562 -38.69 41.40 46.62
N ARG A 563 -37.56 40.79 46.98
CA ARG A 563 -37.49 39.35 47.28
C ARG A 563 -36.70 39.01 48.52
N ILE A 564 -37.16 38.01 49.26
CA ILE A 564 -36.43 37.32 50.30
C ILE A 564 -36.27 35.87 49.91
N GLU A 565 -35.05 35.34 49.99
CA GLU A 565 -34.78 33.92 49.83
C GLU A 565 -34.28 33.31 51.13
N LEU A 566 -35.01 32.28 51.62
CA LEU A 566 -34.63 31.57 52.84
C LEU A 566 -33.99 30.23 52.48
N LYS A 567 -32.78 30.00 52.94
CA LYS A 567 -32.02 28.75 52.70
C LYS A 567 -31.69 28.05 54.04
N GLY A 568 -31.82 26.74 54.02
CA GLY A 568 -31.62 25.92 55.23
C GLY A 568 -32.67 26.23 56.30
N ASN A 569 -32.27 26.07 57.54
CA ASN A 569 -33.17 26.30 58.69
C ASN A 569 -33.37 27.80 59.00
N SER A 570 -33.48 28.63 57.98
CA SER A 570 -33.65 30.08 58.20
C SER A 570 -35.08 30.41 58.66
N GLU A 571 -35.16 31.18 59.71
CA GLU A 571 -36.44 31.71 60.25
C GLU A 571 -36.38 33.23 60.30
N ILE A 572 -37.36 33.86 59.67
CA ILE A 572 -37.50 35.32 59.72
C ILE A 572 -38.86 35.70 60.33
N LYS A 573 -38.83 36.82 61.07
CA LYS A 573 -40.01 37.44 61.60
C LYS A 573 -40.06 38.91 61.20
N PHE A 574 -41.25 39.38 60.78
CA PHE A 574 -41.49 40.75 60.39
C PHE A 574 -42.96 41.15 60.56
N ASP A 575 -43.17 42.46 60.52
CA ASP A 575 -44.53 43.05 60.46
C ASP A 575 -44.71 43.91 59.16
N ALA A 576 -45.90 44.49 58.98
CA ALA A 576 -46.19 45.26 57.77
C ALA A 576 -45.33 46.52 57.64
N LYS A 577 -44.84 47.09 58.76
CA LYS A 577 -43.94 48.27 58.71
C LYS A 577 -42.56 47.89 58.21
N ASP A 578 -42.11 46.70 58.57
CA ASP A 578 -40.79 46.18 58.12
C ASP A 578 -40.79 45.98 56.62
N ILE A 579 -41.84 45.40 56.05
CA ILE A 579 -42.00 45.21 54.63
C ILE A 579 -42.04 46.57 53.94
N PHE A 580 -42.86 47.51 54.44
CA PHE A 580 -42.93 48.85 53.89
C PHE A 580 -41.59 49.58 53.93
N ALA A 581 -40.80 49.35 54.99
CA ALA A 581 -39.49 49.95 55.15
C ALA A 581 -38.44 49.37 54.17
N MET A 582 -38.57 48.08 53.81
CA MET A 582 -37.59 47.41 52.92
C MET A 582 -37.91 47.60 51.44
N THR A 583 -39.15 47.83 51.03
CA THR A 583 -39.54 47.99 49.64
C THR A 583 -39.61 49.46 49.22
N ASP A 584 -39.37 49.75 47.93
CA ASP A 584 -39.30 51.13 47.40
C ASP A 584 -40.65 51.76 47.24
N ASN A 585 -41.67 50.98 47.06
CA ASN A 585 -42.98 51.46 46.66
C ASN A 585 -44.07 50.67 47.36
N ILE A 586 -45.10 51.37 47.79
CA ILE A 586 -46.29 50.81 48.45
C ILE A 586 -47.01 49.77 47.59
N ASN A 587 -46.82 49.80 46.29
CA ASN A 587 -47.41 48.82 45.38
C ASN A 587 -46.48 47.61 45.13
N THR A 588 -45.31 47.62 45.73
CA THR A 588 -44.36 46.50 45.62
C THR A 588 -44.81 45.37 46.54
N ILE A 589 -44.96 44.19 45.95
CA ILE A 589 -45.31 42.97 46.68
C ILE A 589 -44.01 42.22 46.99
N LEU A 590 -43.64 42.09 48.27
CA LEU A 590 -42.48 41.34 48.67
C LEU A 590 -42.73 39.83 48.45
N LYS A 591 -41.88 39.19 47.68
CA LYS A 591 -41.94 37.75 47.42
C LYS A 591 -40.96 37.00 48.30
N ILE A 592 -41.42 35.98 49.05
CA ILE A 592 -40.61 35.16 49.93
C ILE A 592 -40.53 33.74 49.38
N ARG A 593 -39.31 33.33 49.06
CA ARG A 593 -38.99 31.98 48.56
C ARG A 593 -38.14 31.23 49.58
N GLY A 594 -38.23 29.93 49.60
CA GLY A 594 -37.44 29.11 50.50
C GLY A 594 -37.68 27.62 50.30
N ASP A 595 -37.19 26.82 51.22
CA ASP A 595 -37.41 25.37 51.24
C ASP A 595 -38.32 24.96 52.41
N SER A 596 -38.59 23.68 52.55
CA SER A 596 -39.49 23.14 53.57
C SER A 596 -38.93 23.21 55.01
N THR A 597 -37.70 23.59 55.18
CA THR A 597 -37.03 23.80 56.48
C THR A 597 -37.06 25.26 56.92
N SER A 598 -37.41 26.13 55.99
CA SER A 598 -37.49 27.57 56.23
C SER A 598 -38.82 27.94 56.90
N LYS A 599 -38.79 28.98 57.70
CA LYS A 599 -39.94 29.48 58.46
C LYS A 599 -40.13 30.98 58.37
N VAL A 600 -41.36 31.41 58.19
CA VAL A 600 -41.77 32.81 58.25
C VAL A 600 -42.79 33.01 59.35
N ASP A 601 -42.47 33.86 60.33
CA ASP A 601 -43.34 34.27 61.42
C ASP A 601 -44.04 35.59 61.05
N ILE A 602 -45.32 35.53 60.63
CA ILE A 602 -46.12 36.70 60.29
C ILE A 602 -47.31 36.92 61.26
N LYS A 603 -47.44 36.05 62.21
CA LYS A 603 -48.47 36.05 63.26
C LYS A 603 -49.83 36.64 62.90
N ASP A 604 -50.66 36.91 63.86
CA ASP A 604 -52.07 37.32 63.77
C ASP A 604 -52.37 38.65 63.07
N LYS A 605 -51.32 39.29 62.49
CA LYS A 605 -51.49 40.54 61.76
C LYS A 605 -51.66 40.40 60.25
N TRP A 606 -51.70 39.17 59.75
CA TRP A 606 -51.81 38.85 58.31
C TRP A 606 -52.93 37.85 58.09
N HIS A 607 -53.59 37.94 56.92
CA HIS A 607 -54.54 36.96 56.47
C HIS A 607 -54.30 36.54 55.04
N GLU A 608 -54.54 35.28 54.68
CA GLU A 608 -54.46 34.80 53.30
C GLU A 608 -55.46 35.55 52.46
N ASP A 609 -54.96 36.17 51.36
CA ASP A 609 -55.77 36.98 50.48
C ASP A 609 -55.66 36.44 49.03
N PRO A 610 -56.73 35.75 48.53
CA PRO A 610 -56.70 35.16 47.19
C PRO A 610 -56.75 36.23 46.09
N LEU A 611 -56.95 37.52 46.41
CA LEU A 611 -56.91 38.63 45.47
C LEU A 611 -55.43 39.11 45.17
N VAL A 612 -54.53 38.73 46.06
CA VAL A 612 -53.06 38.89 45.79
C VAL A 612 -52.64 37.84 44.76
N ASN A 613 -52.35 38.26 43.55
CA ASN A 613 -52.02 37.39 42.45
C ASN A 613 -50.69 36.67 42.70
N ALA A 614 -50.75 35.54 43.38
CA ALA A 614 -49.58 34.73 43.71
C ALA A 614 -49.18 33.80 42.54
N ASP A 615 -47.88 33.58 42.41
CA ASP A 615 -47.33 32.61 41.46
C ASP A 615 -47.79 31.18 41.83
N PHE A 616 -47.83 30.24 40.89
CA PHE A 616 -48.18 28.85 41.13
C PHE A 616 -47.25 28.24 42.21
N GLY A 617 -47.83 27.61 43.24
CA GLY A 617 -47.08 27.07 44.39
C GLY A 617 -46.71 28.13 45.44
N SER A 618 -47.44 29.25 45.45
CA SER A 618 -47.31 30.31 46.46
C SER A 618 -48.66 30.82 46.89
N LYS A 619 -48.74 31.43 48.07
CA LYS A 619 -49.92 32.09 48.61
C LYS A 619 -49.69 33.56 48.85
N GLY A 620 -50.71 34.35 48.54
CA GLY A 620 -50.75 35.77 48.86
C GLY A 620 -51.33 36.05 50.24
N TYR A 621 -50.74 37.01 50.94
CA TYR A 621 -51.16 37.48 52.23
C TYR A 621 -51.32 38.99 52.26
N THR A 622 -52.29 39.49 53.00
CA THR A 622 -52.51 40.93 53.18
C THR A 622 -52.45 41.27 54.65
N SER A 623 -51.84 42.37 54.99
CA SER A 623 -51.70 42.84 56.37
C SER A 623 -53.03 43.33 56.92
N ASN A 624 -53.32 42.99 58.21
CA ASN A 624 -54.44 43.55 58.93
C ASN A 624 -54.22 44.98 59.42
N ASP A 625 -52.98 45.36 59.61
CA ASP A 625 -52.55 46.71 59.94
C ASP A 625 -52.25 47.51 58.63
N THR A 626 -52.59 48.79 58.66
CA THR A 626 -52.19 49.71 57.55
C THR A 626 -50.91 50.48 57.91
N VAL A 627 -50.05 50.66 56.94
CA VAL A 627 -48.88 51.53 57.03
C VAL A 627 -49.13 52.76 56.18
N ASN A 628 -49.07 53.95 56.79
CA ASN A 628 -49.42 55.21 56.10
C ASN A 628 -50.80 55.19 55.45
N GLY A 629 -51.76 54.44 56.01
CA GLY A 629 -53.12 54.30 55.50
C GLY A 629 -53.35 53.32 54.40
N GLN A 630 -52.34 52.49 54.11
CA GLN A 630 -52.32 51.47 53.05
C GLN A 630 -52.08 50.06 53.63
N THR A 631 -52.64 49.06 52.97
CA THR A 631 -52.40 47.63 53.26
C THR A 631 -51.13 47.18 52.55
N VAL A 632 -50.36 46.29 53.19
CA VAL A 632 -49.16 45.71 52.64
C VAL A 632 -49.45 44.27 52.22
N HIS A 633 -48.88 43.85 51.07
CA HIS A 633 -49.08 42.53 50.50
C HIS A 633 -47.77 41.76 50.40
N ILE A 634 -47.77 40.45 50.65
CA ILE A 634 -46.64 39.56 50.46
C ILE A 634 -47.10 38.29 49.73
N ILE A 635 -46.16 37.63 49.07
CA ILE A 635 -46.35 36.30 48.45
C ILE A 635 -45.33 35.35 49.08
N ILE A 636 -45.77 34.22 49.62
CA ILE A 636 -44.91 33.20 50.24
C ILE A 636 -45.09 31.87 49.52
N GLU A 637 -43.97 31.20 49.22
CA GLU A 637 -44.01 29.85 48.62
C GLU A 637 -44.65 28.84 49.61
N ASP A 638 -45.55 27.95 49.10
CA ASP A 638 -46.32 26.98 49.84
C ASP A 638 -45.49 26.00 50.71
N LYS A 639 -44.26 25.78 50.32
CA LYS A 639 -43.34 24.87 51.05
C LYS A 639 -42.71 25.46 52.31
N ILE A 640 -42.76 26.79 52.45
CA ILE A 640 -42.25 27.48 53.62
C ILE A 640 -43.24 27.32 54.79
N GLN A 641 -42.71 27.03 55.99
CA GLN A 641 -43.54 26.98 57.19
C GLN A 641 -43.94 28.40 57.59
N THR A 642 -45.24 28.64 57.71
CA THR A 642 -45.79 29.95 58.11
C THR A 642 -46.45 29.82 59.49
N ASP A 643 -46.13 30.71 60.41
CA ASP A 643 -46.81 30.89 61.70
C ASP A 643 -47.66 32.16 61.56
N LEU A 644 -49.00 31.93 61.35
CA LEU A 644 -50.02 32.94 61.10
C LEU A 644 -50.70 33.40 62.35
#